data_a815a2044acf719ade08246f464644dc
#
_entry.id   a815a2044acf719ade08246f464644dc
#
_cell.length_a   1.000
_cell.length_b   1.000
_cell.length_c   1.000
_cell.angle_alpha   90.00
_cell.angle_beta   90.00
_cell.angle_gamma   90.00
#
_symmetry.space_group_name_H-M   'P 1'
#
loop_
_entity.id
_entity.type
_entity.pdbx_description
1 polymer ?
#
loop_
_entity_poly.entity_id
_entity_poly.type
_entity_poly.pdbx_seq_one_letter_code
_entity_poly.pdbx_strand_id
1 'polypeptide(L)'
;MLSILTLQDLSLKSSYESKTDELVQDFYIPALSCAVSYDRIAGFFSSWSLSIAAEGLAALICSGGHMRLLASPHLSESDAKIMAEATNGSKKFFENKLLNSLESVSSEFERDHLQALGWMLSNGYLEIKLVQVINDSTGAATADLFHQKVGIITDSEGNALSFSGSINESASAWIGNIEEFKVFRSWLPGQDEFYQADKKRFDSFWNGQRSYVCVMELPEAVKKRIIQYGEDFSKDVFIAKHYITRKKIQTKSIKENLSLFPYQKRALDFWIKNDYKLLFEMATGTGKTRTALACVNHLIEQITQLIVIISCPEGTLARQWRDNEVIPAGFKFESEIVADGTNLKWRTQLMTSINKLSVGFLKNLIIYTTHTTSSSSDFIERIESCKSNIPICFVADETHGLGASKSKRALLDRYNYRIGLSATPERWFDDVGTIILRNYFGSQSFEFNITDALSTLNPLTGKPFLVNYYYNPVFVSLNSDELNEYMKLTNKIRKLFNCQKDSDDYQKRYEKLVFNRANIQKNASSKLPALKKLLCSLKDDISNLLIFVSPEQIDPVMQLLCDLHITAHRFTQKEGTSKSVEYGGISEREYLIKHFKSGDYQVLVAISCLDEGIDIPSANKAILLANSTNPREYVQRIGRVIRQSPNKSFAKIYDFLVVPDKTVILPPEIAQFEKDILKKELVRVSEMSKNAINNASVLKMVSSLD
;
A
#
# COMPACT_ATOMS: atom_id res chain seq x y z
N MET A 1 -32.86 28.98 1.24
CA MET A 1 -31.72 29.18 2.14
C MET A 1 -31.28 27.79 2.60
N LEU A 2 -30.11 27.33 2.21
CA LEU A 2 -29.54 26.12 2.78
C LEU A 2 -29.23 26.44 4.25
N SER A 3 -29.78 25.69 5.20
CA SER A 3 -29.49 25.84 6.64
C SER A 3 -27.99 25.70 6.82
N ILE A 4 -27.36 26.71 7.40
CA ILE A 4 -25.93 26.62 7.79
C ILE A 4 -25.86 25.55 8.87
N LEU A 5 -25.08 24.51 8.64
CA LEU A 5 -24.89 23.42 9.59
C LEU A 5 -24.15 23.98 10.82
N THR A 6 -24.69 23.75 12.02
CA THR A 6 -24.10 24.19 13.29
C THR A 6 -23.40 23.04 14.01
N LEU A 7 -22.60 23.32 15.05
CA LEU A 7 -21.96 22.30 15.88
C LEU A 7 -23.01 21.41 16.60
N GLN A 8 -24.21 21.94 16.85
CA GLN A 8 -25.30 21.19 17.48
C GLN A 8 -25.89 20.12 16.57
N ASP A 9 -25.84 20.32 15.25
CA ASP A 9 -26.36 19.37 14.25
C ASP A 9 -25.44 18.17 14.04
N LEU A 10 -24.23 18.18 14.64
CA LEU A 10 -23.24 17.13 14.47
C LEU A 10 -23.40 16.02 15.52
N SER A 11 -23.35 14.77 15.07
CA SER A 11 -23.37 13.58 15.93
C SER A 11 -21.95 13.26 16.46
N LEU A 12 -21.35 14.19 17.24
CA LEU A 12 -20.02 14.00 17.81
C LEU A 12 -20.05 13.12 19.06
N LYS A 13 -19.03 12.27 19.25
CA LYS A 13 -18.84 11.48 20.48
C LYS A 13 -18.37 12.38 21.64
N SER A 14 -18.52 11.89 22.88
CA SER A 14 -17.99 12.58 24.08
C SER A 14 -16.54 12.25 24.36
N SER A 15 -15.98 11.22 23.73
CA SER A 15 -14.60 10.80 23.83
C SER A 15 -14.15 10.17 22.51
N TYR A 16 -12.91 10.40 22.16
CA TYR A 16 -12.25 9.84 20.97
C TYR A 16 -10.91 9.24 21.36
N GLU A 17 -10.56 8.08 20.78
CA GLU A 17 -9.30 7.36 20.99
C GLU A 17 -8.64 7.05 19.64
N SER A 18 -7.35 7.38 19.49
CA SER A 18 -6.60 7.27 18.23
C SER A 18 -6.53 5.86 17.62
N LYS A 19 -6.76 4.80 18.42
CA LYS A 19 -6.75 3.41 17.95
C LYS A 19 -8.11 2.88 17.52
N THR A 20 -9.17 3.52 17.93
CA THR A 20 -10.55 3.08 17.69
C THR A 20 -11.34 4.03 16.81
N ASP A 21 -10.91 5.29 16.71
CA ASP A 21 -11.58 6.36 15.98
C ASP A 21 -10.68 6.95 14.91
N GLU A 22 -11.25 7.32 13.79
CA GLU A 22 -10.60 8.13 12.76
C GLU A 22 -10.73 9.62 13.12
N LEU A 23 -9.87 10.10 14.03
CA LEU A 23 -9.98 11.42 14.68
C LEU A 23 -10.19 12.56 13.68
N VAL A 24 -9.50 12.53 12.54
CA VAL A 24 -9.61 13.56 11.49
C VAL A 24 -10.99 13.53 10.84
N GLN A 25 -11.48 12.34 10.52
CA GLN A 25 -12.74 12.15 9.80
C GLN A 25 -13.94 12.24 10.73
N ASP A 26 -13.82 11.69 11.94
CA ASP A 26 -14.93 11.55 12.88
C ASP A 26 -15.12 12.81 13.74
N PHE A 27 -14.06 13.64 13.90
CA PHE A 27 -14.09 14.81 14.75
C PHE A 27 -13.64 16.10 14.06
N TYR A 28 -12.36 16.18 13.61
CA TYR A 28 -11.80 17.48 13.15
C TYR A 28 -12.49 18.03 11.90
N ILE A 29 -12.70 17.23 10.86
CA ILE A 29 -13.35 17.70 9.63
C ILE A 29 -14.80 18.10 9.89
N PRO A 30 -15.66 17.30 10.54
CA PRO A 30 -17.03 17.72 10.85
C PRO A 30 -17.07 19.01 11.67
N ALA A 31 -16.32 19.08 12.78
CA ALA A 31 -16.35 20.22 13.66
C ALA A 31 -15.81 21.51 12.98
N LEU A 32 -14.69 21.43 12.27
CA LEU A 32 -14.08 22.59 11.60
C LEU A 32 -14.86 23.02 10.34
N SER A 33 -15.69 22.17 9.76
CA SER A 33 -16.57 22.57 8.65
C SER A 33 -17.70 23.53 9.03
N CYS A 34 -18.06 23.57 10.30
CA CYS A 34 -19.05 24.49 10.87
C CYS A 34 -18.39 25.69 11.58
N ALA A 35 -17.08 25.68 11.73
CA ALA A 35 -16.35 26.61 12.57
C ALA A 35 -16.16 27.99 11.93
N VAL A 36 -16.32 29.02 12.73
CA VAL A 36 -15.88 30.41 12.42
C VAL A 36 -14.61 30.75 13.20
N SER A 37 -14.33 30.06 14.31
CA SER A 37 -13.06 30.18 15.03
C SER A 37 -12.56 28.87 15.57
N TYR A 38 -11.23 28.72 15.59
CA TYR A 38 -10.52 27.59 16.16
C TYR A 38 -9.34 28.07 17.00
N ASP A 39 -9.44 27.88 18.31
CA ASP A 39 -8.40 28.22 19.28
C ASP A 39 -7.66 26.95 19.70
N ARG A 40 -6.32 26.93 19.56
CA ARG A 40 -5.54 25.72 19.83
C ARG A 40 -4.32 26.00 20.69
N ILE A 41 -4.14 25.20 21.76
CA ILE A 41 -2.89 25.03 22.47
C ILE A 41 -2.25 23.74 22.01
N ALA A 42 -1.06 23.81 21.42
CA ALA A 42 -0.25 22.69 20.97
C ALA A 42 1.02 22.56 21.81
N GLY A 43 1.42 21.32 22.15
CA GLY A 43 2.57 21.10 23.03
C GLY A 43 3.91 21.46 22.41
N PHE A 44 4.07 21.34 21.07
CA PHE A 44 5.32 21.60 20.37
C PHE A 44 5.12 22.40 19.09
N PHE A 45 6.13 23.22 18.78
CA PHE A 45 6.23 23.92 17.51
C PHE A 45 7.18 23.11 16.59
N SER A 46 6.66 22.47 15.59
CA SER A 46 7.42 21.79 14.54
C SER A 46 6.62 21.82 13.23
N SER A 47 7.29 21.69 12.10
CA SER A 47 6.64 21.58 10.78
C SER A 47 5.60 20.47 10.77
N TRP A 48 5.89 19.38 11.43
CA TRP A 48 5.06 18.21 11.48
C TRP A 48 3.82 18.37 12.39
N SER A 49 3.97 18.95 13.60
CA SER A 49 2.83 19.25 14.48
C SER A 49 1.91 20.33 13.89
N LEU A 50 2.47 21.30 13.16
CA LEU A 50 1.70 22.28 12.41
C LEU A 50 0.91 21.60 11.26
N SER A 51 1.51 20.65 10.57
CA SER A 51 0.83 19.96 9.45
C SER A 51 -0.33 19.08 9.89
N ILE A 52 -0.26 18.46 11.07
CA ILE A 52 -1.37 17.65 11.60
C ILE A 52 -2.51 18.53 12.11
N ALA A 53 -2.17 19.61 12.86
CA ALA A 53 -3.19 20.59 13.24
C ALA A 53 -3.93 21.15 12.02
N ALA A 54 -3.28 21.07 10.85
CA ALA A 54 -3.81 21.52 9.57
C ALA A 54 -4.74 20.51 8.85
N GLU A 55 -4.86 19.25 9.28
CA GLU A 55 -5.70 18.27 8.54
C GLU A 55 -7.19 18.67 8.47
N GLY A 56 -7.70 19.42 9.44
CA GLY A 56 -9.02 20.05 9.39
C GLY A 56 -9.05 21.45 8.76
N LEU A 57 -7.88 22.05 8.47
CA LEU A 57 -7.80 23.45 8.00
C LEU A 57 -8.48 23.68 6.65
N ALA A 58 -8.50 22.69 5.76
CA ALA A 58 -9.21 22.82 4.50
C ALA A 58 -10.71 23.11 4.71
N ALA A 59 -11.31 22.50 5.76
CA ALA A 59 -12.69 22.76 6.16
C ALA A 59 -12.85 24.17 6.75
N LEU A 60 -11.96 24.57 7.66
CA LEU A 60 -11.94 25.88 8.28
C LEU A 60 -11.71 27.02 7.24
N ILE A 61 -10.77 26.84 6.32
CA ILE A 61 -10.53 27.78 5.21
C ILE A 61 -11.77 27.90 4.32
N CYS A 62 -12.47 26.78 4.08
CA CYS A 62 -13.70 26.77 3.29
C CYS A 62 -14.83 27.58 3.94
N SER A 63 -14.97 27.49 5.25
CA SER A 63 -15.95 28.28 6.03
C SER A 63 -15.54 29.75 6.27
N GLY A 64 -14.29 30.13 5.90
CA GLY A 64 -13.78 31.47 6.17
C GLY A 64 -13.41 31.72 7.64
N GLY A 65 -13.19 30.63 8.38
CA GLY A 65 -12.90 30.67 9.81
C GLY A 65 -11.48 31.17 10.13
N HIS A 66 -11.31 31.68 11.35
CA HIS A 66 -10.06 32.19 11.90
C HIS A 66 -9.45 31.23 12.95
N MET A 67 -8.12 31.13 12.99
CA MET A 67 -7.40 30.26 13.93
C MET A 67 -6.44 31.06 14.80
N ARG A 68 -6.41 30.75 16.11
CA ARG A 68 -5.38 31.21 17.05
C ARG A 68 -4.61 30.00 17.56
N LEU A 69 -3.30 30.00 17.35
CA LEU A 69 -2.41 28.90 17.73
C LEU A 69 -1.41 29.35 18.78
N LEU A 70 -1.41 28.67 19.93
CA LEU A 70 -0.38 28.82 20.97
C LEU A 70 0.47 27.54 20.96
N ALA A 71 1.77 27.67 20.68
CA ALA A 71 2.68 26.55 20.58
C ALA A 71 3.95 26.79 21.41
N SER A 72 4.54 25.70 21.92
CA SER A 72 5.80 25.76 22.70
C SER A 72 6.96 25.23 21.85
N PRO A 73 8.10 25.92 21.81
CA PRO A 73 9.32 25.39 21.22
C PRO A 73 9.88 24.26 22.08
N HIS A 74 10.45 23.25 21.49
CA HIS A 74 11.16 22.21 22.23
C HIS A 74 12.57 22.69 22.57
N LEU A 75 12.84 22.92 23.85
CA LEU A 75 14.15 23.28 24.38
C LEU A 75 14.74 22.12 25.19
N SER A 76 16.01 21.77 24.92
CA SER A 76 16.77 20.87 25.79
C SER A 76 17.28 21.65 27.02
N GLU A 77 17.76 20.93 28.05
CA GLU A 77 18.38 21.57 29.23
C GLU A 77 19.57 22.46 28.84
N SER A 78 20.37 22.06 27.83
CA SER A 78 21.46 22.87 27.31
C SER A 78 20.97 24.14 26.62
N ASP A 79 19.87 24.06 25.86
CA ASP A 79 19.24 25.21 25.21
C ASP A 79 18.72 26.22 26.26
N ALA A 80 18.05 25.73 27.31
CA ALA A 80 17.53 26.56 28.39
C ALA A 80 18.65 27.30 29.13
N LYS A 81 19.80 26.63 29.41
CA LYS A 81 20.98 27.26 29.97
C LYS A 81 21.54 28.37 29.10
N ILE A 82 21.74 28.11 27.82
CA ILE A 82 22.23 29.11 26.85
C ILE A 82 21.29 30.32 26.81
N MET A 83 19.99 30.10 26.86
CA MET A 83 19.01 31.20 26.87
C MET A 83 19.00 31.97 28.18
N ALA A 84 19.23 31.32 29.34
CA ALA A 84 19.29 31.97 30.65
C ALA A 84 20.55 32.83 30.84
N GLU A 85 21.68 32.46 30.23
CA GLU A 85 22.96 33.14 30.33
C GLU A 85 23.13 34.28 29.31
N ALA A 86 22.32 34.35 28.24
CA ALA A 86 22.49 35.31 27.16
C ALA A 86 21.47 36.46 27.20
N THR A 87 21.88 37.64 27.64
CA THR A 87 21.04 38.84 27.76
C THR A 87 20.54 39.40 26.39
N ASN A 88 21.26 39.20 25.29
CA ASN A 88 20.85 39.65 23.92
C ASN A 88 21.01 38.58 22.83
N GLY A 89 21.60 37.43 23.11
CA GLY A 89 21.80 36.32 22.18
C GLY A 89 20.65 35.31 22.15
N SER A 90 19.83 35.30 23.20
CA SER A 90 18.74 34.32 23.37
C SER A 90 17.68 34.38 22.25
N LYS A 91 17.32 35.59 21.82
CA LYS A 91 16.28 35.79 20.78
C LYS A 91 16.72 35.26 19.41
N LYS A 92 17.97 35.46 19.05
CA LYS A 92 18.53 34.99 17.76
C LYS A 92 18.80 33.48 17.77
N PHE A 93 19.22 32.92 18.89
CA PHE A 93 19.38 31.48 19.07
C PHE A 93 18.02 30.75 18.95
N PHE A 94 17.00 31.29 19.61
CA PHE A 94 15.64 30.80 19.58
C PHE A 94 15.03 30.84 18.16
N GLU A 95 15.23 31.96 17.47
CA GLU A 95 14.82 32.17 16.10
C GLU A 95 15.46 31.14 15.13
N ASN A 96 16.78 30.92 15.23
CA ASN A 96 17.50 29.95 14.43
C ASN A 96 17.01 28.51 14.70
N LYS A 97 16.71 28.15 15.93
CA LYS A 97 16.21 26.84 16.29
C LYS A 97 14.82 26.58 15.70
N LEU A 98 13.94 27.56 15.71
CA LEU A 98 12.64 27.48 15.06
C LEU A 98 12.74 27.39 13.54
N LEU A 99 13.66 28.15 12.92
CA LEU A 99 13.92 28.07 11.49
C LEU A 99 14.41 26.68 11.07
N ASN A 100 15.37 26.10 11.82
CA ASN A 100 15.87 24.75 11.55
C ASN A 100 14.78 23.69 11.65
N SER A 101 13.83 23.84 12.57
CA SER A 101 12.69 22.91 12.67
C SER A 101 11.71 23.01 11.50
N LEU A 102 11.63 24.17 10.83
CA LEU A 102 10.85 24.36 9.61
C LEU A 102 11.58 23.84 8.35
N GLU A 103 12.90 23.77 8.35
CA GLU A 103 13.68 23.26 7.21
C GLU A 103 13.66 21.73 7.07
N SER A 104 13.22 21.01 8.11
CA SER A 104 13.10 19.55 8.11
C SER A 104 11.86 19.00 7.39
N VAL A 105 11.22 19.80 6.53
CA VAL A 105 10.02 19.40 5.77
C VAL A 105 10.35 18.31 4.75
N SER A 106 9.87 17.10 4.99
CA SER A 106 10.25 15.91 4.21
C SER A 106 9.14 15.37 3.31
N SER A 107 7.88 15.72 3.51
CA SER A 107 6.75 15.16 2.78
C SER A 107 5.93 16.21 2.02
N GLU A 108 5.29 15.78 0.91
CA GLU A 108 4.33 16.62 0.16
C GLU A 108 3.16 17.05 1.06
N PHE A 109 2.71 16.18 1.93
CA PHE A 109 1.66 16.46 2.92
C PHE A 109 2.04 17.60 3.86
N GLU A 110 3.23 17.57 4.46
CA GLU A 110 3.73 18.64 5.33
C GLU A 110 3.85 19.96 4.56
N ARG A 111 4.32 19.90 3.32
CA ARG A 111 4.47 21.08 2.45
C ARG A 111 3.13 21.72 2.15
N ASP A 112 2.12 20.95 1.73
CA ASP A 112 0.77 21.47 1.43
C ASP A 112 0.15 22.18 2.65
N HIS A 113 0.34 21.62 3.84
CA HIS A 113 -0.21 22.17 5.06
C HIS A 113 0.55 23.40 5.54
N LEU A 114 1.87 23.42 5.41
CA LEU A 114 2.67 24.64 5.67
C LEU A 114 2.34 25.76 4.68
N GLN A 115 2.05 25.42 3.42
CA GLN A 115 1.57 26.40 2.42
C GLN A 115 0.22 26.97 2.84
N ALA A 116 -0.72 26.13 3.31
CA ALA A 116 -2.02 26.59 3.82
C ALA A 116 -1.86 27.51 5.04
N LEU A 117 -1.02 27.14 5.99
CA LEU A 117 -0.73 27.98 7.17
C LEU A 117 -0.06 29.30 6.80
N GLY A 118 0.89 29.29 5.84
CA GLY A 118 1.55 30.48 5.33
C GLY A 118 0.56 31.43 4.67
N TRP A 119 -0.34 30.90 3.88
CA TRP A 119 -1.43 31.68 3.26
C TRP A 119 -2.39 32.24 4.31
N MET A 120 -2.82 31.45 5.31
CA MET A 120 -3.68 31.93 6.39
C MET A 120 -3.00 33.03 7.21
N LEU A 121 -1.72 32.88 7.49
CA LEU A 121 -0.94 33.87 8.25
C LEU A 121 -0.78 35.17 7.48
N SER A 122 -0.53 35.12 6.15
CA SER A 122 -0.39 36.31 5.30
C SER A 122 -1.72 37.03 5.08
N ASN A 123 -2.86 36.33 5.12
CA ASN A 123 -4.19 36.89 4.92
C ASN A 123 -4.94 37.19 6.23
N GLY A 124 -4.30 37.04 7.38
CA GLY A 124 -4.89 37.38 8.69
C GLY A 124 -5.91 36.37 9.23
N TYR A 125 -5.97 35.17 8.68
CA TYR A 125 -6.84 34.08 9.16
C TYR A 125 -6.15 33.22 10.25
N LEU A 126 -4.85 33.42 10.50
CA LEU A 126 -4.09 32.69 11.51
C LEU A 126 -3.25 33.67 12.33
N GLU A 127 -3.32 33.53 13.64
CA GLU A 127 -2.40 34.15 14.61
C GLU A 127 -1.63 33.06 15.35
N ILE A 128 -0.30 33.23 15.48
CA ILE A 128 0.57 32.31 16.21
C ILE A 128 1.31 33.05 17.30
N LYS A 129 1.19 32.54 18.53
CA LYS A 129 2.02 32.96 19.68
C LYS A 129 2.81 31.78 20.20
N LEU A 130 3.99 32.09 20.75
CA LEU A 130 4.85 31.10 21.36
C LEU A 130 4.76 31.20 22.88
N VAL A 131 4.75 30.06 23.57
CA VAL A 131 4.72 29.98 25.02
C VAL A 131 5.94 29.22 25.52
N GLN A 132 6.68 29.86 26.46
CA GLN A 132 7.84 29.29 27.14
C GLN A 132 7.59 29.22 28.63
N VAL A 133 7.87 28.06 29.25
CA VAL A 133 7.86 27.95 30.72
C VAL A 133 9.05 28.71 31.29
N ILE A 134 8.80 29.52 32.30
CA ILE A 134 9.82 30.35 32.99
C ILE A 134 9.80 30.06 34.49
N ASN A 135 10.93 30.30 35.14
CA ASN A 135 11.01 30.27 36.59
C ASN A 135 10.31 31.52 37.14
N ASP A 136 9.32 31.33 38.01
CA ASP A 136 8.48 32.38 38.57
C ASP A 136 9.29 33.47 39.35
N SER A 137 10.42 33.09 39.96
CA SER A 137 11.24 33.99 40.75
C SER A 137 12.30 34.75 39.96
N THR A 138 12.81 34.16 38.88
CA THR A 138 13.93 34.72 38.10
C THR A 138 13.51 35.21 36.71
N GLY A 139 12.36 34.78 36.19
CA GLY A 139 11.91 35.02 34.85
C GLY A 139 12.73 34.29 33.77
N ALA A 140 13.69 33.44 34.17
CA ALA A 140 14.55 32.71 33.27
C ALA A 140 13.78 31.54 32.61
N ALA A 141 14.05 31.27 31.32
CA ALA A 141 13.50 30.11 30.61
C ALA A 141 13.94 28.80 31.28
N THR A 142 13.02 27.85 31.43
CA THR A 142 13.32 26.51 31.95
C THR A 142 13.21 25.46 30.82
N ALA A 143 13.78 24.29 31.07
CA ALA A 143 13.61 23.13 30.18
C ALA A 143 12.29 22.39 30.42
N ASP A 144 11.47 22.89 31.34
CA ASP A 144 10.17 22.26 31.60
C ASP A 144 9.25 22.30 30.39
N LEU A 145 8.58 21.18 30.13
CA LEU A 145 7.73 21.04 28.98
C LEU A 145 6.36 21.69 29.21
N PHE A 146 5.98 22.57 28.31
CA PHE A 146 4.61 23.07 28.23
C PHE A 146 3.71 22.02 27.60
N HIS A 147 3.09 21.16 28.43
CA HIS A 147 2.38 19.96 28.00
C HIS A 147 0.85 20.12 27.94
N GLN A 148 0.37 21.36 27.81
CA GLN A 148 -1.06 21.66 27.69
C GLN A 148 -1.56 21.37 26.27
N LYS A 149 -2.75 20.79 26.17
CA LYS A 149 -3.37 20.46 24.87
C LYS A 149 -4.87 20.71 24.98
N VAL A 150 -5.30 21.83 24.46
CA VAL A 150 -6.68 22.28 24.46
C VAL A 150 -7.03 22.77 23.07
N GLY A 151 -8.18 22.36 22.55
CA GLY A 151 -8.77 22.95 21.35
C GLY A 151 -10.16 23.44 21.65
N ILE A 152 -10.55 24.58 21.09
CA ILE A 152 -11.87 25.20 21.21
C ILE A 152 -12.35 25.55 19.81
N ILE A 153 -13.51 25.05 19.43
CA ILE A 153 -14.13 25.30 18.13
C ILE A 153 -15.45 26.01 18.37
N THR A 154 -15.70 27.11 17.66
CA THR A 154 -16.93 27.91 17.77
C THR A 154 -17.57 28.07 16.40
N ASP A 155 -18.88 27.90 16.31
CA ASP A 155 -19.66 28.13 15.10
C ASP A 155 -20.22 29.57 14.98
N SER A 156 -20.92 29.86 13.89
CA SER A 156 -21.49 31.19 13.61
C SER A 156 -22.65 31.56 14.54
N GLU A 157 -23.27 30.60 15.22
CA GLU A 157 -24.36 30.84 16.18
C GLU A 157 -23.88 30.96 17.63
N GLY A 158 -22.55 30.88 17.85
CA GLY A 158 -21.94 30.97 19.15
C GLY A 158 -21.93 29.64 19.94
N ASN A 159 -22.38 28.54 19.35
CA ASN A 159 -22.18 27.24 19.95
C ASN A 159 -20.69 26.90 19.93
N ALA A 160 -20.19 26.40 21.03
CA ALA A 160 -18.78 26.07 21.13
C ALA A 160 -18.56 24.71 21.77
N LEU A 161 -17.51 24.04 21.36
CA LEU A 161 -17.02 22.85 22.04
C LEU A 161 -15.52 23.02 22.38
N SER A 162 -15.11 22.42 23.50
CA SER A 162 -13.71 22.23 23.81
C SER A 162 -13.34 20.76 23.79
N PHE A 163 -12.07 20.49 23.52
CA PHE A 163 -11.52 19.16 23.68
C PHE A 163 -10.14 19.26 24.31
N SER A 164 -9.88 18.37 25.25
CA SER A 164 -8.63 18.32 26.00
C SER A 164 -8.26 16.87 26.31
N GLY A 165 -6.97 16.55 26.32
CA GLY A 165 -6.48 15.18 26.52
C GLY A 165 -4.98 15.03 26.33
N SER A 166 -4.54 13.79 26.14
CA SER A 166 -3.12 13.44 25.99
C SER A 166 -2.57 13.69 24.59
N ILE A 167 -3.41 14.01 23.60
CA ILE A 167 -3.01 14.07 22.19
C ILE A 167 -1.87 15.06 21.98
N ASN A 168 -0.68 14.49 21.84
CA ASN A 168 0.45 15.13 21.21
C ASN A 168 0.26 15.09 19.70
N GLU A 169 0.34 16.23 19.06
CA GLU A 169 0.40 16.32 17.61
C GLU A 169 1.80 15.93 17.08
N SER A 170 2.33 14.79 17.55
CA SER A 170 3.55 14.17 17.03
C SER A 170 3.20 12.92 16.25
N ALA A 171 3.98 12.59 15.18
CA ALA A 171 3.77 11.38 14.36
C ALA A 171 3.72 10.11 15.19
N SER A 172 4.55 10.05 16.24
CA SER A 172 4.57 8.94 17.18
C SER A 172 3.29 8.81 18.01
N ALA A 173 2.61 9.92 18.31
CA ALA A 173 1.39 9.92 19.09
C ALA A 173 0.17 9.38 18.29
N TRP A 174 0.12 9.71 17.00
CA TRP A 174 -0.99 9.27 16.13
C TRP A 174 -0.82 7.84 15.58
N ILE A 175 0.42 7.35 15.49
CA ILE A 175 0.73 6.04 14.87
C ILE A 175 1.12 5.00 15.94
N GLY A 176 1.74 5.42 17.05
CA GLY A 176 2.34 4.54 18.06
C GLY A 176 1.70 4.54 19.43
N ASN A 177 1.16 5.67 19.90
CA ASN A 177 0.59 5.81 21.23
C ASN A 177 -0.93 5.71 21.22
N ILE A 178 -1.51 5.23 22.33
CA ILE A 178 -2.94 5.33 22.58
C ILE A 178 -3.18 6.73 23.16
N GLU A 179 -3.80 7.59 22.36
CA GLU A 179 -4.13 8.95 22.73
C GLU A 179 -5.65 9.10 22.84
N GLU A 180 -6.11 9.71 23.91
CA GLU A 180 -7.52 9.96 24.16
C GLU A 180 -7.76 11.46 24.38
N PHE A 181 -8.88 11.97 23.88
CA PHE A 181 -9.40 13.27 24.29
C PHE A 181 -10.90 13.23 24.53
N LYS A 182 -11.35 14.11 25.40
CA LYS A 182 -12.76 14.29 25.73
C LYS A 182 -13.28 15.59 25.15
N VAL A 183 -14.55 15.55 24.71
CA VAL A 183 -15.22 16.69 24.08
C VAL A 183 -16.29 17.22 25.03
N PHE A 184 -16.24 18.50 25.33
CA PHE A 184 -17.19 19.22 26.16
C PHE A 184 -17.92 20.26 25.33
N ARG A 185 -19.24 20.33 25.47
CA ARG A 185 -20.12 21.19 24.65
C ARG A 185 -20.71 22.29 25.52
N SER A 186 -20.63 23.54 25.06
CA SER A 186 -21.12 24.71 25.78
C SER A 186 -22.65 24.72 26.00
N TRP A 187 -23.37 23.99 25.14
CA TRP A 187 -24.86 23.94 25.17
C TRP A 187 -25.43 22.76 25.97
N LEU A 188 -24.59 21.87 26.50
CA LEU A 188 -25.06 20.74 27.27
C LEU A 188 -24.86 20.97 28.78
N PRO A 189 -25.93 20.87 29.60
CA PRO A 189 -25.82 20.96 31.06
C PRO A 189 -24.83 19.95 31.62
N GLY A 190 -23.95 20.39 32.53
CA GLY A 190 -22.91 19.58 33.12
C GLY A 190 -21.64 19.45 32.27
N GLN A 191 -21.62 19.91 31.02
CA GLN A 191 -20.43 20.00 30.17
C GLN A 191 -19.94 21.44 30.01
N ASP A 192 -20.81 22.42 30.18
CA ASP A 192 -20.47 23.84 30.05
C ASP A 192 -19.36 24.27 31.03
N GLU A 193 -19.37 23.78 32.26
CA GLU A 193 -18.34 24.10 33.27
C GLU A 193 -16.93 23.69 32.77
N PHE A 194 -16.79 22.55 32.15
CA PHE A 194 -15.51 22.07 31.59
C PHE A 194 -15.10 22.91 30.38
N TYR A 195 -16.04 23.22 29.50
CA TYR A 195 -15.81 24.11 28.36
C TYR A 195 -15.34 25.50 28.85
N GLN A 196 -16.02 26.11 29.85
CA GLN A 196 -15.64 27.41 30.39
C GLN A 196 -14.24 27.37 31.03
N ALA A 197 -13.89 26.29 31.72
CA ALA A 197 -12.57 26.08 32.26
C ALA A 197 -11.49 26.02 31.18
N ASP A 198 -11.71 25.30 30.08
CA ASP A 198 -10.79 25.20 28.95
C ASP A 198 -10.68 26.55 28.22
N LYS A 199 -11.78 27.28 28.03
CA LYS A 199 -11.79 28.62 27.43
C LYS A 199 -11.01 29.61 28.28
N LYS A 200 -11.29 29.67 29.59
CA LYS A 200 -10.54 30.53 30.53
C LYS A 200 -9.05 30.19 30.56
N ARG A 201 -8.73 28.88 30.42
CA ARG A 201 -7.35 28.42 30.34
C ARG A 201 -6.67 28.94 29.07
N PHE A 202 -7.27 28.77 27.90
CA PHE A 202 -6.75 29.30 26.66
C PHE A 202 -6.55 30.81 26.72
N ASP A 203 -7.59 31.56 27.10
CA ASP A 203 -7.55 33.02 27.13
C ASP A 203 -6.50 33.54 28.12
N SER A 204 -6.30 32.86 29.29
CA SER A 204 -5.29 33.26 30.26
C SER A 204 -3.85 33.05 29.72
N PHE A 205 -3.59 32.00 28.96
CA PHE A 205 -2.32 31.82 28.28
C PHE A 205 -2.15 32.78 27.11
N TRP A 206 -3.16 32.90 26.25
CA TRP A 206 -3.10 33.80 25.10
C TRP A 206 -2.78 35.25 25.45
N ASN A 207 -3.34 35.69 26.57
CA ASN A 207 -3.16 37.04 27.08
C ASN A 207 -1.97 37.20 28.04
N GLY A 208 -1.13 36.17 28.25
CA GLY A 208 0.04 36.20 29.09
C GLY A 208 -0.27 36.43 30.59
N GLN A 209 -1.41 35.97 31.08
CA GLN A 209 -1.87 36.21 32.47
C GLN A 209 -1.33 35.18 33.49
N ARG A 210 -0.43 34.31 33.10
CA ARG A 210 0.16 33.26 33.94
C ARG A 210 1.62 33.60 34.27
N SER A 211 1.97 33.71 35.54
CA SER A 211 3.31 34.11 36.00
C SER A 211 4.42 33.14 35.61
N TYR A 212 4.12 31.87 35.54
CA TYR A 212 5.06 30.78 35.22
C TYR A 212 5.29 30.53 33.73
N VAL A 213 4.74 31.38 32.84
CA VAL A 213 4.98 31.31 31.39
C VAL A 213 5.24 32.70 30.82
N CYS A 214 6.09 32.74 29.82
CA CYS A 214 6.31 33.91 28.98
C CYS A 214 5.64 33.64 27.62
N VAL A 215 4.74 34.50 27.18
CA VAL A 215 4.09 34.44 25.89
C VAL A 215 4.72 35.46 24.96
N MET A 216 5.13 35.05 23.77
CA MET A 216 5.87 35.84 22.82
C MET A 216 5.19 35.79 21.46
N GLU A 217 5.26 36.90 20.71
CA GLU A 217 4.91 36.90 19.29
C GLU A 217 5.89 36.03 18.50
N LEU A 218 5.41 35.46 17.40
CA LEU A 218 6.26 34.68 16.50
C LEU A 218 7.39 35.59 15.93
N PRO A 219 8.67 35.16 16.00
CA PRO A 219 9.78 35.97 15.47
C PRO A 219 9.57 36.29 13.96
N GLU A 220 9.88 37.52 13.55
CA GLU A 220 9.64 37.99 12.20
C GLU A 220 10.32 37.15 11.11
N ALA A 221 11.52 36.61 11.34
CA ALA A 221 12.19 35.74 10.37
C ALA A 221 11.46 34.41 10.23
N VAL A 222 10.95 33.83 11.34
CA VAL A 222 10.15 32.60 11.34
C VAL A 222 8.81 32.86 10.64
N LYS A 223 8.15 33.98 10.96
CA LYS A 223 6.91 34.42 10.32
C LYS A 223 7.08 34.56 8.80
N LYS A 224 8.14 35.26 8.38
CA LYS A 224 8.48 35.41 6.95
C LYS A 224 8.74 34.06 6.29
N ARG A 225 9.44 33.17 6.97
CA ARG A 225 9.70 31.81 6.43
C ARG A 225 8.43 30.99 6.24
N ILE A 226 7.49 31.04 7.18
CA ILE A 226 6.18 30.39 7.05
C ILE A 226 5.38 31.00 5.89
N ILE A 227 5.36 32.35 5.78
CA ILE A 227 4.66 33.05 4.68
C ILE A 227 5.25 32.68 3.32
N GLN A 228 6.58 32.53 3.18
CA GLN A 228 7.22 32.10 1.94
C GLN A 228 6.72 30.75 1.45
N TYR A 229 6.42 29.79 2.34
CA TYR A 229 5.76 28.54 1.95
C TYR A 229 4.38 28.78 1.35
N GLY A 230 3.68 29.85 1.72
CA GLY A 230 2.34 30.19 1.22
C GLY A 230 2.30 30.98 -0.08
N GLU A 231 3.44 31.43 -0.63
CA GLU A 231 3.48 32.26 -1.83
C GLU A 231 2.88 31.56 -3.06
N ASP A 232 3.11 30.25 -3.20
CA ASP A 232 2.57 29.41 -4.29
C ASP A 232 1.24 28.73 -3.92
N PHE A 233 0.62 29.09 -2.79
CA PHE A 233 -0.58 28.42 -2.31
C PHE A 233 -1.81 28.81 -3.12
N SER A 234 -2.51 27.81 -3.65
CA SER A 234 -3.82 27.97 -4.26
C SER A 234 -4.91 27.40 -3.35
N LYS A 235 -5.73 28.32 -2.77
CA LYS A 235 -6.86 27.97 -1.91
C LYS A 235 -7.79 26.94 -2.56
N ASP A 236 -8.15 27.13 -3.80
CA ASP A 236 -9.09 26.27 -4.52
C ASP A 236 -8.51 24.87 -4.77
N VAL A 237 -7.22 24.79 -5.11
CA VAL A 237 -6.51 23.51 -5.28
C VAL A 237 -6.40 22.76 -3.95
N PHE A 238 -6.06 23.46 -2.87
CA PHE A 238 -5.96 22.87 -1.54
C PHE A 238 -7.31 22.37 -1.02
N ILE A 239 -8.37 23.16 -1.15
CA ILE A 239 -9.73 22.77 -0.80
C ILE A 239 -10.19 21.58 -1.67
N ALA A 240 -9.92 21.59 -2.96
CA ALA A 240 -10.24 20.49 -3.87
C ALA A 240 -9.48 19.20 -3.47
N LYS A 241 -8.19 19.33 -3.12
CA LYS A 241 -7.34 18.20 -2.76
C LYS A 241 -7.69 17.59 -1.38
N HIS A 242 -7.94 18.44 -0.38
CA HIS A 242 -8.03 17.99 1.01
C HIS A 242 -9.44 18.02 1.59
N TYR A 243 -10.34 18.85 1.09
CA TYR A 243 -11.71 19.00 1.61
C TYR A 243 -12.77 18.47 0.65
N ILE A 244 -12.82 18.96 -0.59
CA ILE A 244 -13.87 18.54 -1.55
C ILE A 244 -13.69 17.07 -1.94
N THR A 245 -12.47 16.64 -2.19
CA THR A 245 -12.20 15.23 -2.53
C THR A 245 -12.59 14.30 -1.37
N ARG A 246 -12.26 14.66 -0.13
CA ARG A 246 -12.63 13.88 1.07
C ARG A 246 -14.14 13.97 1.37
N LYS A 247 -14.77 15.15 1.22
CA LYS A 247 -16.21 15.30 1.39
C LYS A 247 -17.01 14.54 0.33
N LYS A 248 -16.53 14.48 -0.92
CA LYS A 248 -17.11 13.62 -1.96
C LYS A 248 -16.98 12.13 -1.61
N ILE A 249 -15.87 11.72 -0.98
CA ILE A 249 -15.69 10.34 -0.53
C ILE A 249 -16.68 9.98 0.59
N GLN A 250 -16.97 10.90 1.53
CA GLN A 250 -17.93 10.64 2.61
C GLN A 250 -19.41 10.61 2.15
N THR A 251 -19.75 11.30 1.06
CA THR A 251 -21.13 11.34 0.52
C THR A 251 -21.34 10.34 -0.61
N LYS A 252 -20.28 9.71 -1.14
CA LYS A 252 -20.41 8.70 -2.18
C LYS A 252 -20.94 7.40 -1.58
N SER A 253 -22.06 6.93 -2.13
CA SER A 253 -22.52 5.57 -1.88
C SER A 253 -21.45 4.56 -2.33
N ILE A 254 -21.45 3.34 -1.78
CA ILE A 254 -20.59 2.24 -2.25
C ILE A 254 -20.66 2.12 -3.79
N LYS A 255 -21.85 2.34 -4.39
CA LYS A 255 -22.04 2.35 -5.84
C LYS A 255 -21.19 3.39 -6.59
N GLU A 256 -21.02 4.59 -6.03
CA GLU A 256 -20.20 5.63 -6.66
C GLU A 256 -18.70 5.36 -6.52
N ASN A 257 -18.28 4.81 -5.37
CA ASN A 257 -16.90 4.41 -5.15
C ASN A 257 -16.49 3.18 -5.99
N LEU A 258 -17.45 2.28 -6.27
CA LEU A 258 -17.29 1.10 -7.13
C LEU A 258 -17.76 1.35 -8.57
N SER A 259 -17.57 2.56 -9.14
CA SER A 259 -17.89 2.77 -10.56
C SER A 259 -17.13 1.75 -11.43
N LEU A 260 -17.86 0.85 -12.09
CA LEU A 260 -17.30 -0.24 -12.85
C LEU A 260 -17.09 0.15 -14.31
N PHE A 261 -15.98 -0.29 -14.87
CA PHE A 261 -15.75 -0.25 -16.30
C PHE A 261 -16.69 -1.21 -17.04
N PRO A 262 -16.96 -0.98 -18.34
CA PRO A 262 -17.90 -1.83 -19.09
C PRO A 262 -17.60 -3.32 -19.03
N TYR A 263 -16.34 -3.73 -19.09
CA TYR A 263 -15.95 -5.14 -18.97
C TYR A 263 -16.17 -5.69 -17.56
N GLN A 264 -15.98 -4.88 -16.51
CA GLN A 264 -16.24 -5.28 -15.13
C GLN A 264 -17.74 -5.47 -14.86
N LYS A 265 -18.59 -4.64 -15.48
CA LYS A 265 -20.05 -4.83 -15.45
C LYS A 265 -20.43 -6.15 -16.12
N ARG A 266 -19.88 -6.44 -17.31
CA ARG A 266 -20.07 -7.73 -17.97
C ARG A 266 -19.61 -8.90 -17.12
N ALA A 267 -18.49 -8.75 -16.41
CA ALA A 267 -17.97 -9.77 -15.52
C ALA A 267 -18.94 -10.05 -14.35
N LEU A 268 -19.48 -9.00 -13.73
CA LEU A 268 -20.52 -9.13 -12.69
C LEU A 268 -21.78 -9.80 -13.22
N ASP A 269 -22.30 -9.36 -14.37
CA ASP A 269 -23.49 -9.94 -14.98
C ASP A 269 -23.27 -11.42 -15.35
N PHE A 270 -22.06 -11.77 -15.78
CA PHE A 270 -21.70 -13.14 -16.12
C PHE A 270 -21.62 -14.03 -14.88
N TRP A 271 -21.10 -13.52 -13.76
CA TRP A 271 -21.08 -14.21 -12.47
C TRP A 271 -22.50 -14.50 -11.96
N ILE A 272 -23.40 -13.51 -12.07
CA ILE A 272 -24.81 -13.68 -11.69
C ILE A 272 -25.48 -14.78 -12.54
N LYS A 273 -25.24 -14.78 -13.85
CA LYS A 273 -25.79 -15.78 -14.79
C LYS A 273 -25.24 -17.20 -14.59
N ASN A 274 -24.07 -17.33 -13.96
CA ASN A 274 -23.45 -18.62 -13.65
C ASN A 274 -23.65 -19.02 -12.18
N ASP A 275 -24.84 -18.83 -11.65
CA ASP A 275 -25.24 -19.23 -10.29
C ASP A 275 -24.29 -18.72 -9.21
N TYR A 276 -23.76 -17.51 -9.41
CA TYR A 276 -22.82 -16.84 -8.47
C TYR A 276 -21.54 -17.63 -8.20
N LYS A 277 -21.06 -18.39 -9.17
CA LYS A 277 -19.82 -19.16 -9.13
C LYS A 277 -19.03 -18.91 -10.40
N LEU A 278 -17.87 -18.23 -10.26
CA LEU A 278 -17.09 -17.90 -11.45
C LEU A 278 -15.61 -17.72 -11.13
N LEU A 279 -14.78 -18.13 -12.08
CA LEU A 279 -13.37 -17.83 -12.15
C LEU A 279 -13.16 -16.60 -13.03
N PHE A 280 -12.58 -15.54 -12.48
CA PHE A 280 -12.21 -14.34 -13.21
C PHE A 280 -10.74 -14.43 -13.64
N GLU A 281 -10.53 -14.70 -14.93
CA GLU A 281 -9.22 -14.74 -15.58
C GLU A 281 -8.88 -13.38 -16.15
N MET A 282 -8.37 -12.50 -15.29
CA MET A 282 -8.12 -11.10 -15.63
C MET A 282 -6.66 -10.74 -15.48
N ALA A 283 -6.10 -10.00 -16.43
CA ALA A 283 -4.71 -9.54 -16.37
C ALA A 283 -4.41 -8.72 -15.10
N THR A 284 -3.16 -8.74 -14.66
CA THR A 284 -2.72 -7.96 -13.50
C THR A 284 -2.89 -6.45 -13.78
N GLY A 285 -3.43 -5.71 -12.83
CA GLY A 285 -3.65 -4.26 -12.98
C GLY A 285 -4.96 -3.87 -13.68
N THR A 286 -5.82 -4.82 -14.05
CA THR A 286 -7.13 -4.55 -14.67
C THR A 286 -8.29 -4.46 -13.66
N GLY A 287 -8.01 -4.48 -12.35
CA GLY A 287 -9.03 -4.30 -11.31
C GLY A 287 -9.82 -5.55 -10.95
N LYS A 288 -9.17 -6.73 -10.92
CA LYS A 288 -9.75 -7.98 -10.38
C LYS A 288 -10.43 -7.78 -9.03
N THR A 289 -9.71 -7.18 -8.09
CA THR A 289 -10.17 -6.86 -6.74
C THR A 289 -11.45 -6.04 -6.76
N ARG A 290 -11.47 -4.99 -7.58
CA ARG A 290 -12.64 -4.10 -7.74
C ARG A 290 -13.85 -4.84 -8.32
N THR A 291 -13.63 -5.75 -9.26
CA THR A 291 -14.68 -6.61 -9.82
C THR A 291 -15.26 -7.54 -8.75
N ALA A 292 -14.41 -8.18 -7.95
CA ALA A 292 -14.86 -9.03 -6.84
C ALA A 292 -15.63 -8.23 -5.77
N LEU A 293 -15.17 -7.03 -5.42
CA LEU A 293 -15.89 -6.15 -4.50
C LEU A 293 -17.26 -5.74 -5.04
N ALA A 294 -17.41 -5.56 -6.35
CA ALA A 294 -18.71 -5.30 -6.95
C ALA A 294 -19.66 -6.50 -6.82
N CYS A 295 -19.14 -7.73 -6.97
CA CYS A 295 -19.91 -8.94 -6.71
C CYS A 295 -20.34 -9.03 -5.23
N VAL A 296 -19.44 -8.73 -4.30
CA VAL A 296 -19.74 -8.68 -2.85
C VAL A 296 -20.79 -7.61 -2.55
N ASN A 297 -20.67 -6.40 -3.14
CA ASN A 297 -21.65 -5.33 -2.96
C ASN A 297 -23.05 -5.75 -3.46
N HIS A 298 -23.11 -6.41 -4.61
CA HIS A 298 -24.37 -6.94 -5.13
C HIS A 298 -25.04 -7.90 -4.14
N LEU A 299 -24.28 -8.75 -3.44
CA LEU A 299 -24.83 -9.64 -2.42
C LEU A 299 -25.30 -8.86 -1.18
N ILE A 300 -24.53 -7.89 -0.69
CA ILE A 300 -24.89 -7.08 0.48
C ILE A 300 -26.20 -6.32 0.25
N GLU A 301 -26.47 -5.88 -0.98
CA GLU A 301 -27.72 -5.19 -1.33
C GLU A 301 -28.94 -6.13 -1.35
N GLN A 302 -28.75 -7.43 -1.54
CA GLN A 302 -29.84 -8.40 -1.69
C GLN A 302 -30.04 -9.31 -0.47
N ILE A 303 -29.01 -9.46 0.35
CA ILE A 303 -28.98 -10.47 1.42
C ILE A 303 -28.85 -9.78 2.76
N THR A 304 -29.75 -10.15 3.70
CA THR A 304 -29.82 -9.55 5.04
C THR A 304 -28.72 -10.00 5.97
N GLN A 305 -28.24 -11.23 5.83
CA GLN A 305 -27.11 -11.77 6.61
C GLN A 305 -26.11 -12.43 5.67
N LEU A 306 -24.85 -12.03 5.74
CA LEU A 306 -23.80 -12.53 4.84
C LEU A 306 -22.46 -12.66 5.55
N ILE A 307 -21.78 -13.78 5.34
CA ILE A 307 -20.35 -13.95 5.66
C ILE A 307 -19.54 -13.81 4.37
N VAL A 308 -18.56 -12.93 4.35
CA VAL A 308 -17.59 -12.79 3.27
C VAL A 308 -16.25 -13.31 3.75
N ILE A 309 -15.65 -14.24 3.02
CA ILE A 309 -14.31 -14.78 3.31
C ILE A 309 -13.41 -14.42 2.15
N ILE A 310 -12.36 -13.64 2.40
CA ILE A 310 -11.33 -13.30 1.43
C ILE A 310 -10.08 -14.10 1.77
N SER A 311 -9.73 -15.05 0.92
CA SER A 311 -8.57 -15.94 1.09
C SER A 311 -7.48 -15.56 0.10
N CYS A 312 -6.27 -15.29 0.59
CA CYS A 312 -5.10 -14.85 -0.17
C CYS A 312 -3.92 -15.81 0.02
N PRO A 313 -2.91 -15.81 -0.86
CA PRO A 313 -1.69 -16.59 -0.66
C PRO A 313 -0.98 -16.24 0.66
N GLU A 314 -0.86 -14.95 0.97
CA GLU A 314 -0.12 -14.41 2.12
C GLU A 314 -0.95 -13.44 2.95
N GLY A 315 -0.60 -13.34 4.25
CA GLY A 315 -1.28 -12.43 5.19
C GLY A 315 -1.11 -10.93 4.85
N THR A 316 -0.01 -10.55 4.20
CA THR A 316 0.22 -9.20 3.70
C THR A 316 -0.81 -8.80 2.66
N LEU A 317 -1.11 -9.68 1.71
CA LEU A 317 -2.13 -9.44 0.69
C LEU A 317 -3.54 -9.40 1.29
N ALA A 318 -3.82 -10.26 2.28
CA ALA A 318 -5.10 -10.24 2.98
C ALA A 318 -5.34 -8.89 3.71
N ARG A 319 -4.29 -8.31 4.32
CA ARG A 319 -4.36 -6.97 4.91
C ARG A 319 -4.50 -5.86 3.87
N GLN A 320 -3.83 -5.97 2.72
CA GLN A 320 -4.00 -5.02 1.60
C GLN A 320 -5.44 -5.01 1.09
N TRP A 321 -6.09 -6.16 1.01
CA TRP A 321 -7.52 -6.23 0.68
C TRP A 321 -8.36 -5.39 1.64
N ARG A 322 -8.11 -5.50 2.96
CA ARG A 322 -8.79 -4.71 3.97
C ARG A 322 -8.48 -3.22 3.85
N ASP A 323 -7.19 -2.87 3.94
CA ASP A 323 -6.75 -1.50 4.16
C ASP A 323 -6.77 -0.63 2.89
N ASN A 324 -6.49 -1.25 1.71
CA ASN A 324 -6.34 -0.51 0.46
C ASN A 324 -7.55 -0.65 -0.48
N GLU A 325 -8.43 -1.64 -0.24
CA GLU A 325 -9.53 -1.92 -1.16
C GLU A 325 -10.91 -1.86 -0.48
N VAL A 326 -11.16 -2.66 0.55
CA VAL A 326 -12.48 -2.79 1.19
C VAL A 326 -12.85 -1.51 1.94
N ILE A 327 -11.97 -1.02 2.82
CA ILE A 327 -12.20 0.20 3.59
C ILE A 327 -12.33 1.44 2.68
N PRO A 328 -11.39 1.69 1.72
CA PRO A 328 -11.50 2.84 0.83
C PRO A 328 -12.70 2.78 -0.11
N ALA A 329 -13.20 1.60 -0.46
CA ALA A 329 -14.42 1.44 -1.23
C ALA A 329 -15.70 1.79 -0.43
N GLY A 330 -15.58 2.01 0.88
CA GLY A 330 -16.67 2.42 1.74
C GLY A 330 -17.52 1.28 2.31
N PHE A 331 -17.04 0.04 2.23
CA PHE A 331 -17.71 -1.09 2.87
C PHE A 331 -17.66 -0.95 4.38
N LYS A 332 -18.78 -1.23 5.03
CA LYS A 332 -18.91 -1.26 6.49
C LYS A 332 -19.46 -2.63 6.90
N PHE A 333 -18.61 -3.45 7.45
CA PHE A 333 -19.01 -4.73 8.06
C PHE A 333 -19.16 -4.54 9.56
N GLU A 334 -20.19 -5.15 10.14
CA GLU A 334 -20.45 -5.07 11.60
C GLU A 334 -19.40 -5.86 12.40
N SER A 335 -18.73 -6.82 11.77
CA SER A 335 -17.57 -7.52 12.33
C SER A 335 -16.54 -7.80 11.25
N GLU A 336 -15.25 -7.55 11.57
CA GLU A 336 -14.10 -7.80 10.71
C GLU A 336 -13.07 -8.65 11.46
N ILE A 337 -12.56 -9.68 10.82
CA ILE A 337 -11.58 -10.59 11.41
C ILE A 337 -10.42 -10.82 10.45
N VAL A 338 -9.21 -10.61 10.91
CA VAL A 338 -8.00 -11.07 10.23
C VAL A 338 -7.59 -12.40 10.83
N ALA A 339 -7.82 -13.47 10.08
CA ALA A 339 -7.52 -14.85 10.50
C ALA A 339 -6.22 -15.33 9.83
N ASP A 340 -5.09 -14.98 10.44
CA ASP A 340 -3.76 -15.37 10.00
C ASP A 340 -2.84 -15.68 11.21
N GLY A 341 -1.56 -16.00 10.95
CA GLY A 341 -0.58 -16.31 11.97
C GLY A 341 -0.23 -15.17 12.93
N THR A 342 -0.59 -13.92 12.61
CA THR A 342 -0.31 -12.75 13.44
C THR A 342 -1.39 -12.46 14.49
N ASN A 343 -2.63 -12.89 14.23
CA ASN A 343 -3.75 -12.73 15.16
C ASN A 343 -4.04 -14.03 15.91
N LEU A 344 -3.42 -14.25 17.04
CA LEU A 344 -3.61 -15.45 17.86
C LEU A 344 -5.05 -15.65 18.37
N LYS A 345 -5.86 -14.57 18.41
CA LYS A 345 -7.24 -14.58 18.94
C LYS A 345 -8.31 -14.82 17.85
N TRP A 346 -7.94 -14.97 16.59
CA TRP A 346 -8.91 -15.08 15.49
C TRP A 346 -9.92 -16.22 15.68
N ARG A 347 -9.49 -17.33 16.31
CA ARG A 347 -10.36 -18.50 16.58
C ARG A 347 -11.54 -18.14 17.48
N THR A 348 -11.27 -17.44 18.56
CA THR A 348 -12.30 -16.97 19.51
C THR A 348 -13.15 -15.89 18.91
N GLN A 349 -12.56 -14.93 18.18
CA GLN A 349 -13.27 -13.86 17.49
C GLN A 349 -14.25 -14.43 16.46
N LEU A 350 -13.82 -15.42 15.67
CA LEU A 350 -14.66 -16.06 14.65
C LEU A 350 -15.86 -16.77 15.27
N MET A 351 -15.65 -17.59 16.32
CA MET A 351 -16.76 -18.25 17.02
C MET A 351 -17.74 -17.27 17.63
N THR A 352 -17.23 -16.20 18.26
CA THR A 352 -18.08 -15.14 18.83
C THR A 352 -18.92 -14.46 17.75
N SER A 353 -18.35 -14.16 16.59
CA SER A 353 -19.04 -13.51 15.48
C SER A 353 -20.07 -14.44 14.82
N ILE A 354 -19.73 -15.72 14.64
CA ILE A 354 -20.69 -16.73 14.14
C ILE A 354 -21.88 -16.87 15.09
N ASN A 355 -21.63 -16.92 16.41
CA ASN A 355 -22.70 -17.00 17.39
C ASN A 355 -23.60 -15.76 17.35
N LYS A 356 -23.03 -14.56 17.24
CA LYS A 356 -23.79 -13.30 17.10
C LYS A 356 -24.63 -13.27 15.81
N LEU A 357 -24.07 -13.73 14.69
CA LEU A 357 -24.83 -13.91 13.44
C LEU A 357 -25.99 -14.89 13.62
N SER A 358 -25.73 -16.02 14.28
CA SER A 358 -26.73 -17.08 14.48
C SER A 358 -27.96 -16.65 15.30
N VAL A 359 -27.80 -15.64 16.17
CA VAL A 359 -28.89 -15.09 16.98
C VAL A 359 -29.40 -13.75 16.43
N GLY A 360 -28.91 -13.31 15.24
CA GLY A 360 -29.37 -12.09 14.58
C GLY A 360 -28.79 -10.79 15.13
N PHE A 361 -27.81 -10.85 16.02
CA PHE A 361 -27.09 -9.66 16.54
C PHE A 361 -26.13 -9.02 15.52
N LEU A 362 -25.70 -9.77 14.52
CA LEU A 362 -24.90 -9.28 13.40
C LEU A 362 -25.62 -9.58 12.09
N LYS A 363 -25.49 -8.68 11.12
CA LYS A 363 -25.99 -8.85 9.75
C LYS A 363 -24.87 -9.34 8.82
N ASN A 364 -23.67 -8.80 8.97
CA ASN A 364 -22.56 -9.11 8.08
C ASN A 364 -21.23 -9.28 8.82
N LEU A 365 -20.42 -10.20 8.32
CA LEU A 365 -19.07 -10.50 8.80
C LEU A 365 -18.15 -10.60 7.62
N ILE A 366 -16.96 -9.97 7.69
CA ILE A 366 -15.87 -10.20 6.75
C ILE A 366 -14.67 -10.84 7.44
N ILE A 367 -14.07 -11.82 6.76
CA ILE A 367 -12.91 -12.56 7.24
C ILE A 367 -11.81 -12.46 6.19
N TYR A 368 -10.67 -11.86 6.55
CA TYR A 368 -9.47 -11.84 5.73
C TYR A 368 -8.54 -12.96 6.22
N THR A 369 -8.17 -13.85 5.33
CA THR A 369 -7.42 -15.05 5.71
C THR A 369 -6.39 -15.46 4.66
N THR A 370 -5.52 -16.41 5.01
CA THR A 370 -4.58 -17.01 4.06
C THR A 370 -5.10 -18.34 3.55
N HIS A 371 -4.62 -18.80 2.37
CA HIS A 371 -4.94 -20.13 1.84
C HIS A 371 -4.58 -21.24 2.83
N THR A 372 -3.47 -21.08 3.55
CA THR A 372 -3.03 -22.01 4.59
C THR A 372 -4.01 -22.06 5.77
N THR A 373 -4.46 -20.90 6.24
CA THR A 373 -5.41 -20.84 7.36
C THR A 373 -6.79 -21.34 6.95
N SER A 374 -7.31 -20.91 5.78
CA SER A 374 -8.62 -21.35 5.29
C SER A 374 -8.71 -22.85 5.01
N SER A 375 -7.56 -23.52 4.75
CA SER A 375 -7.46 -24.97 4.58
C SER A 375 -7.22 -25.74 5.89
N SER A 376 -7.05 -25.07 7.02
CA SER A 376 -6.82 -25.70 8.32
C SER A 376 -8.11 -26.31 8.89
N SER A 377 -7.99 -27.43 9.59
CA SER A 377 -9.13 -28.09 10.27
C SER A 377 -9.86 -27.12 11.21
N ASP A 378 -9.09 -26.34 11.97
CA ASP A 378 -9.59 -25.32 12.90
C ASP A 378 -10.50 -24.30 12.25
N PHE A 379 -10.16 -23.82 11.05
CA PHE A 379 -10.96 -22.84 10.31
C PHE A 379 -12.21 -23.50 9.71
N ILE A 380 -12.03 -24.64 9.09
CA ILE A 380 -13.10 -25.42 8.42
C ILE A 380 -14.20 -25.78 9.42
N GLU A 381 -13.87 -26.39 10.56
CA GLU A 381 -14.82 -26.80 11.59
C GLU A 381 -15.67 -25.62 12.10
N ARG A 382 -15.05 -24.43 12.27
CA ARG A 382 -15.79 -23.24 12.72
C ARG A 382 -16.73 -22.70 11.64
N ILE A 383 -16.32 -22.72 10.39
CA ILE A 383 -17.20 -22.30 9.28
C ILE A 383 -18.35 -23.27 9.10
N GLU A 384 -18.11 -24.56 9.20
CA GLU A 384 -19.14 -25.59 9.11
C GLU A 384 -20.12 -25.58 10.28
N SER A 385 -19.68 -25.12 11.46
CA SER A 385 -20.56 -24.91 12.62
C SER A 385 -21.56 -23.76 12.43
N CYS A 386 -21.38 -22.91 11.44
CA CYS A 386 -22.33 -21.84 11.12
C CYS A 386 -23.65 -22.42 10.62
N LYS A 387 -24.78 -21.82 11.04
CA LYS A 387 -26.11 -22.24 10.59
C LYS A 387 -26.22 -22.26 9.06
N SER A 388 -26.85 -23.30 8.53
CA SER A 388 -26.95 -23.54 7.08
C SER A 388 -27.69 -22.43 6.32
N ASN A 389 -28.58 -21.71 6.97
CA ASN A 389 -29.36 -20.61 6.40
C ASN A 389 -28.57 -19.29 6.27
N ILE A 390 -27.38 -19.15 6.85
CA ILE A 390 -26.53 -17.97 6.69
C ILE A 390 -25.62 -18.19 5.48
N PRO A 391 -25.82 -17.44 4.39
CA PRO A 391 -25.03 -17.61 3.18
C PRO A 391 -23.58 -17.12 3.36
N ILE A 392 -22.66 -17.78 2.66
CA ILE A 392 -21.24 -17.49 2.71
C ILE A 392 -20.73 -17.23 1.28
N CYS A 393 -20.05 -16.09 1.09
CA CYS A 393 -19.31 -15.73 -0.10
C CYS A 393 -17.82 -15.98 0.10
N PHE A 394 -17.26 -16.84 -0.72
CA PHE A 394 -15.82 -17.15 -0.72
C PHE A 394 -15.14 -16.47 -1.91
N VAL A 395 -14.25 -15.54 -1.61
CA VAL A 395 -13.39 -14.85 -2.56
C VAL A 395 -11.98 -15.40 -2.40
N ALA A 396 -11.47 -16.03 -3.44
CA ALA A 396 -10.11 -16.54 -3.47
C ALA A 396 -9.26 -15.71 -4.42
N ASP A 397 -8.28 -15.00 -3.88
CA ASP A 397 -7.30 -14.29 -4.70
C ASP A 397 -6.13 -15.22 -5.02
N GLU A 398 -5.58 -15.11 -6.24
CA GLU A 398 -4.56 -16.01 -6.78
C GLU A 398 -4.93 -17.49 -6.56
N THR A 399 -6.12 -17.86 -7.05
CA THR A 399 -6.78 -19.18 -6.85
C THR A 399 -5.91 -20.38 -7.11
N HIS A 400 -4.91 -20.25 -7.97
CA HIS A 400 -4.01 -21.34 -8.33
C HIS A 400 -3.33 -21.99 -7.11
N GLY A 401 -3.12 -21.22 -6.01
CA GLY A 401 -2.57 -21.73 -4.75
C GLY A 401 -3.47 -22.78 -4.09
N LEU A 402 -4.78 -22.68 -4.29
CA LEU A 402 -5.78 -23.59 -3.71
C LEU A 402 -5.88 -24.96 -4.39
N GLY A 403 -5.32 -25.12 -5.60
CA GLY A 403 -5.28 -26.42 -6.27
C GLY A 403 -4.30 -27.44 -5.68
N ALA A 404 -3.38 -27.01 -4.79
CA ALA A 404 -2.42 -27.92 -4.17
C ALA A 404 -3.11 -28.89 -3.19
N SER A 405 -2.54 -30.10 -3.05
CA SER A 405 -3.13 -31.22 -2.29
C SER A 405 -3.58 -30.86 -0.87
N LYS A 406 -2.86 -29.98 -0.17
CA LYS A 406 -3.22 -29.50 1.18
C LYS A 406 -4.21 -28.35 1.12
N SER A 407 -4.01 -27.40 0.22
CA SER A 407 -4.81 -26.16 0.14
C SER A 407 -6.22 -26.38 -0.41
N LYS A 408 -6.45 -27.43 -1.22
CA LYS A 408 -7.77 -27.78 -1.76
C LYS A 408 -8.84 -28.02 -0.67
N ARG A 409 -8.44 -28.29 0.56
CA ARG A 409 -9.37 -28.44 1.70
C ARG A 409 -10.14 -27.16 2.01
N ALA A 410 -9.65 -25.98 1.58
CA ALA A 410 -10.37 -24.71 1.70
C ALA A 410 -11.57 -24.61 0.76
N LEU A 411 -11.69 -25.48 -0.25
CA LEU A 411 -12.75 -25.46 -1.25
C LEU A 411 -13.99 -26.19 -0.73
N LEU A 412 -14.72 -25.55 0.19
CA LEU A 412 -15.88 -26.16 0.85
C LEU A 412 -17.15 -26.02 0.00
N ASP A 413 -17.96 -27.07 -0.07
CA ASP A 413 -19.27 -27.03 -0.72
C ASP A 413 -20.28 -26.14 0.04
N ARG A 414 -19.99 -25.84 1.30
CA ARG A 414 -20.74 -24.92 2.16
C ARG A 414 -20.77 -23.47 1.64
N TYR A 415 -19.82 -23.08 0.79
CA TYR A 415 -19.78 -21.72 0.24
C TYR A 415 -20.81 -21.57 -0.89
N ASN A 416 -21.82 -20.73 -0.64
CA ASN A 416 -22.94 -20.51 -1.56
C ASN A 416 -22.50 -19.72 -2.79
N TYR A 417 -21.67 -18.67 -2.58
CA TYR A 417 -21.17 -17.77 -3.60
C TYR A 417 -19.67 -17.92 -3.71
N ARG A 418 -19.16 -18.07 -4.93
CA ARG A 418 -17.74 -18.37 -5.15
C ARG A 418 -17.16 -17.43 -6.19
N ILE A 419 -16.07 -16.78 -5.83
CA ILE A 419 -15.34 -15.85 -6.68
C ILE A 419 -13.89 -16.28 -6.68
N GLY A 420 -13.39 -16.75 -7.80
CA GLY A 420 -11.99 -17.07 -8.00
C GLY A 420 -11.32 -15.97 -8.83
N LEU A 421 -10.18 -15.47 -8.38
CA LEU A 421 -9.41 -14.44 -9.08
C LEU A 421 -8.04 -15.00 -9.47
N SER A 422 -7.67 -14.89 -10.73
CA SER A 422 -6.33 -15.23 -11.21
C SER A 422 -6.05 -14.52 -12.52
N ALA A 423 -4.78 -14.19 -12.78
CA ALA A 423 -4.34 -13.80 -14.12
C ALA A 423 -4.03 -15.03 -15.00
N THR A 424 -3.71 -16.15 -14.35
CA THR A 424 -3.32 -17.43 -14.97
C THR A 424 -3.77 -18.56 -14.04
N PRO A 425 -5.01 -19.04 -14.18
CA PRO A 425 -5.56 -20.07 -13.28
C PRO A 425 -4.97 -21.45 -13.52
N GLU A 426 -4.43 -21.70 -14.70
CA GLU A 426 -3.83 -22.98 -15.06
C GLU A 426 -2.60 -23.28 -14.21
N ARG A 427 -2.57 -24.49 -13.67
CA ARG A 427 -1.45 -25.00 -12.88
C ARG A 427 -0.55 -25.83 -13.80
N TRP A 428 0.59 -25.27 -14.17
CA TRP A 428 1.57 -25.97 -14.98
C TRP A 428 2.04 -27.24 -14.24
N PHE A 429 2.00 -28.37 -14.94
CA PHE A 429 2.31 -29.71 -14.45
C PHE A 429 1.35 -30.25 -13.37
N ASP A 430 0.16 -29.65 -13.22
CA ASP A 430 -0.89 -30.10 -12.30
C ASP A 430 -2.28 -29.92 -12.92
N ASP A 431 -2.58 -30.72 -13.93
CA ASP A 431 -3.87 -30.68 -14.63
C ASP A 431 -5.03 -31.02 -13.70
N VAL A 432 -4.80 -31.94 -12.76
CA VAL A 432 -5.79 -32.34 -11.76
C VAL A 432 -6.19 -31.16 -10.87
N GLY A 433 -5.21 -30.41 -10.36
CA GLY A 433 -5.46 -29.20 -9.58
C GLY A 433 -6.20 -28.12 -10.38
N THR A 434 -5.87 -27.98 -11.66
CA THR A 434 -6.56 -27.05 -12.58
C THR A 434 -8.03 -27.45 -12.77
N ILE A 435 -8.31 -28.72 -13.02
CA ILE A 435 -9.67 -29.25 -13.18
C ILE A 435 -10.49 -29.06 -11.90
N ILE A 436 -9.91 -29.31 -10.73
CA ILE A 436 -10.58 -29.10 -9.44
C ILE A 436 -11.00 -27.64 -9.28
N LEU A 437 -10.11 -26.66 -9.57
CA LEU A 437 -10.42 -25.24 -9.46
C LEU A 437 -11.53 -24.82 -10.44
N ARG A 438 -11.44 -25.25 -11.70
CA ARG A 438 -12.47 -24.96 -12.71
C ARG A 438 -13.83 -25.55 -12.33
N ASN A 439 -13.88 -26.77 -11.84
CA ASN A 439 -15.13 -27.38 -11.39
C ASN A 439 -15.71 -26.69 -10.16
N TYR A 440 -14.85 -26.23 -9.25
CA TYR A 440 -15.29 -25.61 -8.01
C TYR A 440 -15.82 -24.18 -8.20
N PHE A 441 -15.14 -23.34 -8.98
CA PHE A 441 -15.56 -21.96 -9.27
C PHE A 441 -16.55 -21.85 -10.43
N GLY A 442 -16.78 -22.92 -11.19
CA GLY A 442 -17.67 -22.96 -12.35
C GLY A 442 -16.93 -23.43 -13.60
N SER A 443 -17.66 -24.16 -14.47
CA SER A 443 -17.10 -24.69 -15.72
C SER A 443 -16.72 -23.61 -16.75
N GLN A 444 -17.27 -22.41 -16.58
CA GLN A 444 -16.98 -21.22 -17.41
C GLN A 444 -16.13 -20.23 -16.64
N SER A 445 -15.35 -19.44 -17.35
CA SER A 445 -14.56 -18.33 -16.79
C SER A 445 -14.88 -17.03 -17.54
N PHE A 446 -14.69 -15.91 -16.85
CA PHE A 446 -14.69 -14.60 -17.49
C PHE A 446 -13.25 -14.19 -17.78
N GLU A 447 -12.94 -13.97 -19.05
CA GLU A 447 -11.60 -13.63 -19.48
C GLU A 447 -11.49 -12.13 -19.82
N PHE A 448 -10.43 -11.50 -19.32
CA PHE A 448 -9.95 -10.19 -19.73
C PHE A 448 -8.42 -10.21 -19.68
N ASN A 449 -7.83 -10.76 -20.72
CA ASN A 449 -6.41 -11.08 -20.79
C ASN A 449 -5.53 -9.85 -21.11
N ILE A 450 -4.22 -10.03 -21.24
CA ILE A 450 -3.27 -8.95 -21.55
C ILE A 450 -3.60 -8.30 -22.88
N THR A 451 -3.99 -9.07 -23.90
CA THR A 451 -4.34 -8.55 -25.23
C THR A 451 -5.55 -7.61 -25.16
N ASP A 452 -6.59 -8.01 -24.40
CA ASP A 452 -7.76 -7.18 -24.15
C ASP A 452 -7.40 -5.88 -23.42
N ALA A 453 -6.54 -5.98 -22.41
CA ALA A 453 -6.13 -4.83 -21.61
C ALA A 453 -5.21 -3.84 -22.35
N LEU A 454 -4.46 -4.32 -23.35
CA LEU A 454 -3.64 -3.48 -24.25
C LEU A 454 -4.47 -2.79 -25.34
N SER A 455 -5.60 -3.37 -25.74
CA SER A 455 -6.44 -2.84 -26.83
C SER A 455 -7.65 -2.04 -26.32
N THR A 456 -8.18 -2.35 -25.14
CA THR A 456 -9.35 -1.69 -24.57
C THR A 456 -8.98 -0.36 -23.93
N LEU A 457 -9.65 0.72 -24.33
CA LEU A 457 -9.44 2.05 -23.75
C LEU A 457 -10.16 2.16 -22.40
N ASN A 458 -9.44 2.73 -21.43
CA ASN A 458 -10.00 3.15 -20.16
C ASN A 458 -10.83 4.43 -20.38
N PRO A 459 -12.14 4.42 -20.11
CA PRO A 459 -13.01 5.57 -20.36
C PRO A 459 -12.63 6.82 -19.57
N LEU A 460 -11.90 6.70 -18.48
CA LEU A 460 -11.50 7.84 -17.63
C LEU A 460 -10.25 8.55 -18.16
N THR A 461 -9.34 7.80 -18.79
CA THR A 461 -8.03 8.33 -19.22
C THR A 461 -7.87 8.43 -20.73
N GLY A 462 -8.73 7.77 -21.49
CA GLY A 462 -8.61 7.64 -22.95
C GLY A 462 -7.42 6.79 -23.41
N LYS A 463 -6.68 6.16 -22.49
CA LYS A 463 -5.52 5.30 -22.75
C LYS A 463 -5.89 3.83 -22.51
N PRO A 464 -5.19 2.85 -23.11
CA PRO A 464 -5.36 1.44 -22.76
C PRO A 464 -5.18 1.18 -21.26
N PHE A 465 -5.72 0.06 -20.74
CA PHE A 465 -5.53 -0.30 -19.33
C PHE A 465 -4.08 -0.66 -18.99
N LEU A 466 -3.34 -1.20 -19.96
CA LEU A 466 -1.92 -1.51 -19.87
C LEU A 466 -1.13 -0.73 -20.93
N VAL A 467 0.17 -0.49 -20.72
CA VAL A 467 1.03 0.11 -21.73
C VAL A 467 1.62 -0.95 -22.65
N ASN A 468 1.76 -0.61 -23.92
CA ASN A 468 2.47 -1.46 -24.88
C ASN A 468 3.93 -1.67 -24.45
N TYR A 469 4.56 -2.75 -24.91
CA TYR A 469 5.93 -3.06 -24.51
C TYR A 469 6.77 -3.63 -25.65
N TYR A 470 8.07 -3.45 -25.52
CA TYR A 470 9.10 -4.11 -26.32
C TYR A 470 9.65 -5.29 -25.53
N TYR A 471 9.76 -6.44 -26.18
CA TYR A 471 10.39 -7.62 -25.62
C TYR A 471 11.74 -7.86 -26.29
N ASN A 472 12.82 -7.87 -25.51
CA ASN A 472 14.19 -7.94 -26.00
C ASN A 472 14.89 -9.18 -25.39
N PRO A 473 14.94 -10.32 -26.11
CA PRO A 473 15.65 -11.49 -25.65
C PRO A 473 17.16 -11.24 -25.66
N VAL A 474 17.84 -11.64 -24.58
CA VAL A 474 19.31 -11.61 -24.44
C VAL A 474 19.80 -13.03 -24.34
N PHE A 475 20.48 -13.48 -25.39
CA PHE A 475 20.95 -14.86 -25.48
C PHE A 475 22.28 -15.04 -24.78
N VAL A 476 22.38 -16.09 -23.96
CA VAL A 476 23.59 -16.53 -23.25
C VAL A 476 23.70 -18.05 -23.34
N SER A 477 24.90 -18.59 -23.18
CA SER A 477 25.13 -20.04 -23.20
C SER A 477 25.66 -20.54 -21.85
N LEU A 478 25.47 -21.83 -21.58
CA LEU A 478 26.13 -22.51 -20.47
C LEU A 478 27.58 -22.72 -20.80
N ASN A 479 28.49 -22.60 -19.81
CA ASN A 479 29.83 -23.05 -19.97
C ASN A 479 29.93 -24.59 -19.95
N SER A 480 31.09 -25.15 -20.24
CA SER A 480 31.27 -26.60 -20.36
C SER A 480 30.96 -27.37 -19.05
N ASP A 481 31.29 -26.78 -17.92
CA ASP A 481 31.05 -27.43 -16.61
C ASP A 481 29.58 -27.38 -16.25
N GLU A 482 28.90 -26.27 -16.45
CA GLU A 482 27.47 -26.09 -16.27
C GLU A 482 26.66 -27.03 -17.17
N LEU A 483 27.05 -27.16 -18.43
CA LEU A 483 26.41 -28.06 -19.40
C LEU A 483 26.59 -29.52 -18.97
N ASN A 484 27.78 -29.92 -18.55
CA ASN A 484 28.06 -31.28 -18.04
C ASN A 484 27.22 -31.60 -16.79
N GLU A 485 27.09 -30.66 -15.87
CA GLU A 485 26.27 -30.85 -14.67
C GLU A 485 24.76 -30.94 -15.03
N TYR A 486 24.28 -30.08 -15.93
CA TYR A 486 22.92 -30.13 -16.46
C TYR A 486 22.60 -31.50 -17.06
N MET A 487 23.50 -32.06 -17.85
CA MET A 487 23.36 -33.38 -18.45
C MET A 487 23.30 -34.50 -17.39
N LYS A 488 24.23 -34.47 -16.40
CA LYS A 488 24.23 -35.44 -15.30
C LYS A 488 22.88 -35.44 -14.55
N LEU A 489 22.34 -34.26 -14.25
CA LEU A 489 21.05 -34.13 -13.59
C LEU A 489 19.89 -34.63 -14.48
N THR A 490 19.91 -34.28 -15.78
CA THR A 490 18.89 -34.72 -16.72
C THR A 490 18.87 -36.26 -16.84
N ASN A 491 20.05 -36.90 -16.91
CA ASN A 491 20.16 -38.36 -16.93
C ASN A 491 19.66 -39.00 -15.64
N LYS A 492 19.91 -38.40 -14.47
CA LYS A 492 19.36 -38.84 -13.18
C LYS A 492 17.83 -38.76 -13.15
N ILE A 493 17.29 -37.64 -13.63
CA ILE A 493 15.82 -37.42 -13.72
C ILE A 493 15.19 -38.46 -14.64
N ARG A 494 15.79 -38.73 -15.83
CA ARG A 494 15.30 -39.74 -16.77
C ARG A 494 15.31 -41.15 -16.18
N LYS A 495 16.39 -41.52 -15.50
CA LYS A 495 16.50 -42.83 -14.81
C LYS A 495 15.44 -42.95 -13.70
N LEU A 496 15.21 -41.89 -12.94
CA LEU A 496 14.22 -41.88 -11.88
C LEU A 496 12.79 -42.02 -12.46
N PHE A 497 12.48 -41.29 -13.52
CA PHE A 497 11.18 -41.34 -14.18
C PHE A 497 10.80 -42.73 -14.71
N ASN A 498 11.79 -43.48 -15.20
CA ASN A 498 11.58 -44.84 -15.68
C ASN A 498 11.41 -45.88 -14.55
N CYS A 499 11.68 -45.54 -13.29
CA CYS A 499 11.62 -46.45 -12.16
C CYS A 499 10.25 -46.49 -11.46
N GLN A 500 9.23 -45.79 -11.97
CA GLN A 500 7.87 -45.63 -11.42
C GLN A 500 7.59 -46.32 -10.07
N LYS A 501 7.77 -45.57 -8.98
CA LYS A 501 7.27 -45.97 -7.65
C LYS A 501 6.52 -44.78 -7.06
N ASP A 502 5.24 -44.92 -6.82
CA ASP A 502 4.40 -43.98 -6.10
C ASP A 502 4.75 -43.95 -4.60
N SER A 503 5.84 -43.28 -4.26
CA SER A 503 6.19 -43.01 -2.84
C SER A 503 6.52 -41.53 -2.66
N ASP A 504 6.15 -40.98 -1.51
CA ASP A 504 6.45 -39.59 -1.14
C ASP A 504 7.95 -39.26 -1.24
N ASP A 505 8.83 -40.24 -0.96
CA ASP A 505 10.27 -40.07 -1.08
C ASP A 505 10.75 -40.00 -2.53
N TYR A 506 10.10 -40.71 -3.44
CA TYR A 506 10.36 -40.64 -4.86
C TYR A 506 10.01 -39.24 -5.40
N GLN A 507 8.83 -38.72 -5.07
CA GLN A 507 8.36 -37.39 -5.51
C GLN A 507 9.30 -36.30 -5.03
N LYS A 508 9.72 -36.33 -3.76
CA LYS A 508 10.66 -35.36 -3.20
C LYS A 508 12.03 -35.38 -3.89
N ARG A 509 12.55 -36.57 -4.22
CA ARG A 509 13.81 -36.71 -4.96
C ARG A 509 13.70 -36.19 -6.38
N TYR A 510 12.61 -36.50 -7.06
CA TYR A 510 12.34 -36.00 -8.40
C TYR A 510 12.29 -34.47 -8.41
N GLU A 511 11.49 -33.87 -7.57
CA GLU A 511 11.37 -32.41 -7.44
C GLU A 511 12.72 -31.75 -7.14
N LYS A 512 13.51 -32.32 -6.24
CA LYS A 512 14.85 -31.81 -5.92
C LYS A 512 15.80 -31.83 -7.11
N LEU A 513 15.78 -32.90 -7.92
CA LEU A 513 16.63 -32.98 -9.11
C LEU A 513 16.19 -32.00 -10.20
N VAL A 514 14.87 -31.84 -10.41
CA VAL A 514 14.31 -30.88 -11.35
C VAL A 514 14.66 -29.45 -10.91
N PHE A 515 14.54 -29.15 -9.63
CA PHE A 515 14.92 -27.85 -9.06
C PHE A 515 16.41 -27.55 -9.24
N ASN A 516 17.29 -28.48 -8.91
CA ASN A 516 18.74 -28.33 -9.07
C ASN A 516 19.11 -28.09 -10.53
N ARG A 517 18.49 -28.83 -11.46
CA ARG A 517 18.73 -28.64 -12.91
C ARG A 517 18.27 -27.25 -13.39
N ALA A 518 17.10 -26.79 -12.93
CA ALA A 518 16.60 -25.45 -13.27
C ALA A 518 17.52 -24.34 -12.72
N ASN A 519 18.13 -24.55 -11.56
CA ASN A 519 19.07 -23.60 -10.96
C ASN A 519 20.33 -23.37 -11.78
N ILE A 520 20.83 -24.38 -12.52
CA ILE A 520 21.96 -24.20 -13.43
C ILE A 520 21.62 -23.15 -14.51
N GLN A 521 20.45 -23.25 -15.13
CA GLN A 521 20.03 -22.29 -16.15
C GLN A 521 19.76 -20.90 -15.53
N LYS A 522 19.15 -20.85 -14.34
CA LYS A 522 18.91 -19.59 -13.64
C LYS A 522 20.20 -18.84 -13.35
N ASN A 523 21.23 -19.55 -12.90
CA ASN A 523 22.47 -18.99 -12.38
C ASN A 523 23.64 -19.11 -13.36
N ALA A 524 23.40 -19.32 -14.66
CA ALA A 524 24.43 -19.43 -15.67
C ALA A 524 25.43 -18.26 -15.57
N SER A 525 26.71 -18.58 -15.46
CA SER A 525 27.81 -17.64 -15.21
C SER A 525 27.93 -16.56 -16.29
N SER A 526 27.57 -16.90 -17.53
CA SER A 526 27.55 -15.99 -18.67
C SER A 526 26.54 -14.83 -18.56
N LYS A 527 25.56 -14.94 -17.66
CA LYS A 527 24.52 -13.91 -17.48
C LYS A 527 25.07 -12.60 -16.91
N LEU A 528 25.99 -12.68 -15.96
CA LEU A 528 26.51 -11.47 -15.31
C LEU A 528 27.36 -10.60 -16.26
N PRO A 529 28.32 -11.14 -17.08
CA PRO A 529 28.98 -10.40 -18.13
C PRO A 529 28.03 -9.80 -19.18
N ALA A 530 27.00 -10.56 -19.58
CA ALA A 530 25.99 -10.09 -20.52
C ALA A 530 25.14 -8.97 -19.92
N LEU A 531 24.79 -9.04 -18.62
CA LEU A 531 24.12 -7.96 -17.88
C LEU A 531 24.99 -6.70 -17.86
N LYS A 532 26.28 -6.82 -17.58
CA LYS A 532 27.21 -5.68 -17.62
C LYS A 532 27.16 -5.00 -18.97
N LYS A 533 27.28 -5.77 -20.07
CA LYS A 533 27.19 -5.24 -21.43
C LYS A 533 25.87 -4.53 -21.70
N LEU A 534 24.75 -5.09 -21.28
CA LEU A 534 23.43 -4.49 -21.41
C LEU A 534 23.33 -3.18 -20.63
N LEU A 535 23.75 -3.16 -19.36
CA LEU A 535 23.70 -1.95 -18.52
C LEU A 535 24.58 -0.83 -19.10
N CYS A 536 25.76 -1.15 -19.61
CA CYS A 536 26.61 -0.19 -20.30
C CYS A 536 25.94 0.39 -21.55
N SER A 537 25.17 -0.41 -22.30
CA SER A 537 24.41 0.07 -23.46
C SER A 537 23.20 0.94 -23.10
N LEU A 538 22.69 0.81 -21.88
CA LEU A 538 21.55 1.57 -21.35
C LEU A 538 21.99 2.79 -20.53
N LYS A 539 23.26 3.13 -20.47
CA LYS A 539 23.88 4.09 -19.53
C LYS A 539 23.07 5.37 -19.31
N ASP A 540 22.56 5.97 -20.39
CA ASP A 540 21.80 7.24 -20.33
C ASP A 540 20.29 7.03 -20.08
N ASP A 541 19.81 5.78 -20.10
CA ASP A 541 18.39 5.40 -19.93
C ASP A 541 18.17 4.48 -18.71
N ILE A 542 19.09 4.51 -17.73
CA ILE A 542 18.93 3.72 -16.49
C ILE A 542 18.13 4.51 -15.47
N SER A 543 16.80 4.37 -15.53
CA SER A 543 15.87 4.89 -14.53
C SER A 543 14.64 3.99 -14.46
N ASN A 544 14.01 3.88 -13.30
CA ASN A 544 12.80 3.09 -13.09
C ASN A 544 12.94 1.63 -13.59
N LEU A 545 14.14 1.03 -13.34
CA LEU A 545 14.51 -0.32 -13.80
C LEU A 545 14.33 -1.35 -12.67
N LEU A 546 13.62 -2.44 -12.95
CA LEU A 546 13.56 -3.62 -12.09
C LEU A 546 14.48 -4.71 -12.62
N ILE A 547 15.31 -5.31 -11.77
CA ILE A 547 16.13 -6.48 -12.12
C ILE A 547 15.67 -7.66 -11.27
N PHE A 548 15.10 -8.69 -11.91
CA PHE A 548 14.68 -9.91 -11.25
C PHE A 548 15.81 -10.94 -11.25
N VAL A 549 16.24 -11.32 -10.06
CA VAL A 549 17.41 -12.18 -9.82
C VAL A 549 17.05 -13.41 -8.98
N SER A 550 17.93 -14.40 -8.97
CA SER A 550 17.90 -15.49 -7.98
C SER A 550 18.54 -15.04 -6.65
N PRO A 551 18.32 -15.77 -5.53
CA PRO A 551 19.02 -15.48 -4.28
C PRO A 551 20.54 -15.45 -4.41
N GLU A 552 21.11 -16.31 -5.26
CA GLU A 552 22.55 -16.43 -5.50
C GLU A 552 23.11 -15.26 -6.33
N GLN A 553 22.27 -14.62 -7.13
CA GLN A 553 22.67 -13.52 -8.03
C GLN A 553 22.59 -12.13 -7.39
N ILE A 554 21.90 -11.98 -6.25
CA ILE A 554 21.62 -10.66 -5.69
C ILE A 554 22.90 -9.88 -5.36
N ASP A 555 23.85 -10.51 -4.67
CA ASP A 555 25.08 -9.88 -4.25
C ASP A 555 26.00 -9.56 -5.43
N PRO A 556 26.25 -10.49 -6.40
CA PRO A 556 27.00 -10.17 -7.60
C PRO A 556 26.38 -9.05 -8.45
N VAL A 557 25.05 -8.98 -8.55
CA VAL A 557 24.36 -7.93 -9.31
C VAL A 557 24.46 -6.59 -8.57
N MET A 558 24.27 -6.56 -7.26
CA MET A 558 24.45 -5.33 -6.47
C MET A 558 25.86 -4.79 -6.56
N GLN A 559 26.88 -5.67 -6.52
CA GLN A 559 28.28 -5.27 -6.70
C GLN A 559 28.51 -4.70 -8.11
N LEU A 560 27.99 -5.35 -9.15
CA LEU A 560 28.08 -4.86 -10.52
C LEU A 560 27.46 -3.46 -10.68
N LEU A 561 26.27 -3.21 -10.08
CA LEU A 561 25.61 -1.92 -10.12
C LEU A 561 26.43 -0.84 -9.40
N CYS A 562 27.04 -1.18 -8.26
CA CYS A 562 27.95 -0.31 -7.53
C CYS A 562 29.18 0.05 -8.37
N ASP A 563 29.81 -0.93 -9.01
CA ASP A 563 30.97 -0.74 -9.89
C ASP A 563 30.68 0.15 -11.12
N LEU A 564 29.42 0.15 -11.56
CA LEU A 564 28.93 1.00 -12.65
C LEU A 564 28.37 2.36 -12.16
N HIS A 565 28.49 2.67 -10.88
CA HIS A 565 27.95 3.89 -10.25
C HIS A 565 26.44 4.09 -10.46
N ILE A 566 25.67 3.00 -10.45
CA ILE A 566 24.22 3.01 -10.58
C ILE A 566 23.61 2.93 -9.17
N THR A 567 22.76 3.89 -8.81
CA THR A 567 22.07 3.88 -7.52
C THR A 567 21.00 2.79 -7.49
N ALA A 568 21.20 1.79 -6.63
CA ALA A 568 20.34 0.62 -6.56
C ALA A 568 20.05 0.19 -5.12
N HIS A 569 18.91 -0.44 -4.90
CA HIS A 569 18.59 -1.08 -3.62
C HIS A 569 18.04 -2.49 -3.84
N ARG A 570 18.26 -3.36 -2.86
CA ARG A 570 17.65 -4.69 -2.81
C ARG A 570 16.17 -4.55 -2.49
N PHE A 571 15.38 -5.46 -3.05
CA PHE A 571 13.97 -5.56 -2.73
C PHE A 571 13.59 -7.04 -2.61
N THR A 572 13.62 -7.54 -1.37
CA THR A 572 13.47 -8.97 -1.05
C THR A 572 12.36 -9.18 0.01
N GLN A 573 12.23 -10.38 0.53
CA GLN A 573 11.33 -10.65 1.66
C GLN A 573 11.88 -10.15 3.01
N LYS A 574 13.16 -9.76 3.06
CA LYS A 574 13.82 -9.33 4.31
C LYS A 574 13.43 -7.89 4.67
N GLU A 575 13.15 -7.04 3.68
CA GLU A 575 12.72 -5.66 3.92
C GLU A 575 11.37 -5.64 4.62
N GLY A 576 11.33 -4.86 5.70
CA GLY A 576 10.22 -4.84 6.66
C GLY A 576 8.90 -4.35 6.05
N THR A 577 7.82 -5.04 6.38
CA THR A 577 6.44 -4.62 6.03
C THR A 577 5.76 -3.84 7.15
N SER A 578 6.35 -3.84 8.35
CA SER A 578 5.86 -3.08 9.50
C SER A 578 6.34 -1.64 9.43
N LYS A 579 5.48 -0.70 9.81
CA LYS A 579 5.82 0.71 9.89
C LYS A 579 6.92 0.93 10.93
N SER A 580 7.96 1.70 10.59
CA SER A 580 9.08 2.02 11.48
C SER A 580 9.36 3.52 11.49
N VAL A 581 9.77 4.02 12.65
CA VAL A 581 10.21 5.43 12.81
C VAL A 581 11.43 5.73 11.96
N GLU A 582 12.28 4.74 11.73
CA GLU A 582 13.48 4.85 10.89
C GLU A 582 13.14 5.25 9.45
N TYR A 583 11.99 4.83 8.94
CA TYR A 583 11.50 5.13 7.58
C TYR A 583 10.42 6.20 7.57
N GLY A 584 10.36 7.08 8.59
CA GLY A 584 9.40 8.18 8.66
C GLY A 584 7.95 7.72 8.86
N GLY A 585 7.73 6.61 9.59
CA GLY A 585 6.39 6.10 9.92
C GLY A 585 5.74 5.24 8.82
N ILE A 586 6.46 4.95 7.74
CA ILE A 586 6.06 3.99 6.71
C ILE A 586 6.87 2.69 6.84
N SER A 587 6.49 1.65 6.13
CA SER A 587 7.32 0.44 6.06
C SER A 587 8.57 0.69 5.21
N GLU A 588 9.62 -0.09 5.46
CA GLU A 588 10.84 -0.06 4.64
C GLU A 588 10.51 -0.26 3.15
N ARG A 589 9.59 -1.17 2.82
CA ARG A 589 9.16 -1.42 1.45
C ARG A 589 8.48 -0.19 0.82
N GLU A 590 7.60 0.49 1.55
CA GLU A 590 6.96 1.72 1.07
C GLU A 590 7.99 2.83 0.88
N TYR A 591 8.97 2.93 1.79
CA TYR A 591 10.08 3.87 1.68
C TYR A 591 10.89 3.62 0.39
N LEU A 592 11.28 2.37 0.12
CA LEU A 592 12.03 2.00 -1.08
C LEU A 592 11.26 2.30 -2.38
N ILE A 593 9.95 1.99 -2.41
CA ILE A 593 9.09 2.30 -3.55
C ILE A 593 8.98 3.81 -3.78
N LYS A 594 8.86 4.60 -2.72
CA LYS A 594 8.80 6.06 -2.78
C LYS A 594 10.09 6.63 -3.40
N HIS A 595 11.26 6.19 -2.92
CA HIS A 595 12.56 6.64 -3.41
C HIS A 595 12.88 6.12 -4.82
N PHE A 596 12.37 4.97 -5.20
CA PHE A 596 12.43 4.50 -6.58
C PHE A 596 11.55 5.35 -7.51
N LYS A 597 10.38 5.76 -7.05
CA LYS A 597 9.47 6.63 -7.82
C LYS A 597 10.02 8.05 -7.98
N SER A 598 10.71 8.61 -6.97
CA SER A 598 11.39 9.91 -7.05
C SER A 598 12.66 9.89 -7.92
N GLY A 599 13.22 8.70 -8.18
CA GLY A 599 14.45 8.54 -8.95
C GLY A 599 15.73 8.51 -8.10
N ASP A 600 15.62 8.54 -6.77
CA ASP A 600 16.77 8.41 -5.86
C ASP A 600 17.44 7.04 -6.01
N TYR A 601 16.62 6.00 -6.22
CA TYR A 601 17.09 4.70 -6.70
C TYR A 601 16.72 4.53 -8.16
N GLN A 602 17.75 4.38 -9.03
CA GLN A 602 17.56 4.10 -10.45
C GLN A 602 17.10 2.67 -10.69
N VAL A 603 17.53 1.74 -9.82
CA VAL A 603 17.32 0.30 -9.94
C VAL A 603 16.83 -0.31 -8.64
N LEU A 604 15.79 -1.18 -8.71
CA LEU A 604 15.48 -2.13 -7.65
C LEU A 604 15.83 -3.55 -8.10
N VAL A 605 16.64 -4.25 -7.28
CA VAL A 605 17.05 -5.64 -7.52
C VAL A 605 16.16 -6.56 -6.67
N ALA A 606 15.30 -7.33 -7.33
CA ALA A 606 14.23 -8.09 -6.68
C ALA A 606 14.40 -9.61 -6.83
N ILE A 607 14.06 -10.33 -5.77
CA ILE A 607 13.78 -11.75 -5.80
C ILE A 607 12.26 -11.90 -5.79
N SER A 608 11.70 -13.07 -6.03
CA SER A 608 10.29 -13.46 -6.14
C SER A 608 9.24 -12.66 -5.31
N CYS A 609 9.68 -11.80 -4.38
CA CYS A 609 8.79 -10.97 -3.54
C CYS A 609 7.97 -9.92 -4.32
N LEU A 610 8.34 -9.64 -5.56
CA LEU A 610 7.55 -8.80 -6.46
C LEU A 610 6.53 -9.60 -7.28
N ASP A 611 6.50 -10.92 -7.16
CA ASP A 611 5.58 -11.75 -7.93
C ASP A 611 4.14 -11.61 -7.40
N GLU A 612 3.95 -11.28 -6.11
CA GLU A 612 2.63 -11.12 -5.46
C GLU A 612 2.52 -9.82 -4.63
N GLY A 613 1.40 -9.11 -4.76
CA GLY A 613 0.90 -8.10 -3.82
C GLY A 613 1.50 -6.69 -3.87
N ILE A 614 2.61 -6.41 -4.56
CA ILE A 614 3.26 -5.08 -4.54
C ILE A 614 3.03 -4.33 -5.86
N ASP A 615 2.67 -3.06 -5.77
CA ASP A 615 2.43 -2.19 -6.92
C ASP A 615 3.59 -1.20 -7.14
N ILE A 616 4.26 -1.29 -8.32
CA ILE A 616 5.34 -0.38 -8.72
C ILE A 616 5.03 0.18 -10.12
N PRO A 617 4.03 1.05 -10.27
CA PRO A 617 3.60 1.55 -11.59
C PRO A 617 4.67 2.38 -12.30
N SER A 618 5.60 2.98 -11.55
CA SER A 618 6.68 3.80 -12.09
C SER A 618 7.72 3.00 -12.89
N ALA A 619 7.86 1.69 -12.63
CA ALA A 619 8.78 0.85 -13.37
C ALA A 619 8.39 0.81 -14.86
N ASN A 620 9.31 1.19 -15.73
CA ASN A 620 9.14 1.18 -17.19
C ASN A 620 10.09 0.24 -17.90
N LYS A 621 11.05 -0.35 -17.18
CA LYS A 621 12.01 -1.34 -17.67
C LYS A 621 12.10 -2.52 -16.71
N ALA A 622 12.27 -3.70 -17.27
CA ALA A 622 12.57 -4.91 -16.50
C ALA A 622 13.68 -5.72 -17.14
N ILE A 623 14.58 -6.25 -16.33
CA ILE A 623 15.57 -7.25 -16.70
C ILE A 623 15.22 -8.54 -15.95
N LEU A 624 14.95 -9.60 -16.68
CA LEU A 624 14.61 -10.91 -16.16
C LEU A 624 15.87 -11.79 -16.22
N LEU A 625 16.73 -11.71 -15.20
CA LEU A 625 17.99 -12.45 -15.15
C LEU A 625 17.76 -13.90 -14.68
N ALA A 626 16.84 -14.10 -13.73
CA ALA A 626 16.42 -15.39 -13.22
C ALA A 626 14.93 -15.62 -13.45
N ASN A 627 14.57 -16.29 -14.52
CA ASN A 627 13.23 -16.74 -14.78
C ASN A 627 13.07 -18.23 -14.46
N SER A 628 11.88 -18.62 -14.02
CA SER A 628 11.46 -20.02 -14.01
C SER A 628 10.83 -20.39 -15.36
N THR A 629 10.69 -21.70 -15.59
CA THR A 629 9.95 -22.22 -16.72
C THR A 629 8.42 -22.07 -16.54
N ASN A 630 7.99 -21.53 -15.39
CA ASN A 630 6.57 -21.34 -15.08
C ASN A 630 6.06 -20.04 -15.74
N PRO A 631 5.14 -20.14 -16.74
CA PRO A 631 4.60 -18.98 -17.44
C PRO A 631 3.96 -17.93 -16.51
N ARG A 632 3.42 -18.36 -15.39
CA ARG A 632 2.76 -17.49 -14.43
C ARG A 632 3.71 -16.42 -13.85
N GLU A 633 4.90 -16.83 -13.40
CA GLU A 633 5.84 -15.90 -12.79
C GLU A 633 6.20 -14.76 -13.75
N TYR A 634 6.46 -15.07 -15.01
CA TYR A 634 6.79 -14.02 -15.96
C TYR A 634 5.57 -13.15 -16.36
N VAL A 635 4.37 -13.73 -16.49
CA VAL A 635 3.16 -12.95 -16.74
C VAL A 635 2.88 -11.99 -15.59
N GLN A 636 3.06 -12.41 -14.35
CA GLN A 636 2.92 -11.55 -13.17
C GLN A 636 3.99 -10.45 -13.14
N ARG A 637 5.26 -10.77 -13.41
CA ARG A 637 6.37 -9.80 -13.47
C ARG A 637 6.15 -8.76 -14.56
N ILE A 638 5.83 -9.19 -15.79
CA ILE A 638 5.50 -8.27 -16.88
C ILE A 638 4.29 -7.42 -16.52
N GLY A 639 3.23 -8.03 -16.00
CA GLY A 639 2.01 -7.34 -15.60
C GLY A 639 2.24 -6.20 -14.61
N ARG A 640 3.34 -6.21 -13.84
CA ARG A 640 3.71 -5.09 -12.97
C ARG A 640 4.43 -3.97 -13.72
N VAL A 641 5.21 -4.34 -14.73
CA VAL A 641 6.01 -3.40 -15.51
C VAL A 641 5.18 -2.70 -16.59
N ILE A 642 4.13 -3.34 -17.11
CA ILE A 642 3.27 -2.75 -18.14
C ILE A 642 2.04 -2.00 -17.59
N ARG A 643 1.94 -1.80 -16.28
CA ARG A 643 0.90 -0.94 -15.68
C ARG A 643 1.01 0.49 -16.15
N GLN A 644 -0.15 1.15 -16.29
CA GLN A 644 -0.21 2.57 -16.59
C GLN A 644 0.40 3.40 -15.45
N SER A 645 1.16 4.42 -15.83
CA SER A 645 1.69 5.43 -14.92
C SER A 645 1.74 6.78 -15.65
N PRO A 646 1.67 7.92 -14.96
CA PRO A 646 1.91 9.23 -15.57
C PRO A 646 3.24 9.21 -16.33
N ASN A 647 3.25 9.79 -17.54
CA ASN A 647 4.43 9.90 -18.40
C ASN A 647 5.02 8.58 -18.94
N LYS A 648 4.31 7.45 -18.80
CA LYS A 648 4.73 6.15 -19.33
C LYS A 648 3.98 5.82 -20.60
N SER A 649 4.68 5.79 -21.75
CA SER A 649 4.11 5.47 -23.06
C SER A 649 4.27 4.00 -23.44
N PHE A 650 5.36 3.38 -23.02
CA PHE A 650 5.67 1.95 -23.25
C PHE A 650 6.61 1.41 -22.18
N ALA A 651 6.78 0.09 -22.16
CA ALA A 651 7.74 -0.61 -21.30
C ALA A 651 8.79 -1.36 -22.14
N LYS A 652 9.98 -1.59 -21.57
CA LYS A 652 11.04 -2.41 -22.18
C LYS A 652 11.35 -3.60 -21.27
N ILE A 653 11.30 -4.80 -21.82
CA ILE A 653 11.56 -6.04 -21.09
C ILE A 653 12.77 -6.73 -21.74
N TYR A 654 13.78 -6.99 -20.94
CA TYR A 654 14.98 -7.72 -21.33
C TYR A 654 14.97 -9.08 -20.64
N ASP A 655 14.94 -10.16 -21.41
CA ASP A 655 14.84 -11.52 -20.88
C ASP A 655 16.08 -12.34 -21.22
N PHE A 656 16.78 -12.83 -20.20
CA PHE A 656 18.01 -13.61 -20.35
C PHE A 656 17.68 -15.09 -20.57
N LEU A 657 18.01 -15.57 -21.75
CA LEU A 657 17.68 -16.89 -22.26
C LEU A 657 18.95 -17.73 -22.46
N VAL A 658 18.93 -18.95 -21.93
CA VAL A 658 20.01 -19.89 -22.16
C VAL A 658 19.78 -20.61 -23.49
N VAL A 659 20.69 -20.43 -24.42
CA VAL A 659 20.62 -21.02 -25.78
C VAL A 659 21.92 -21.80 -26.07
N PRO A 660 21.90 -22.75 -27.04
CA PRO A 660 23.08 -23.45 -27.49
C PRO A 660 24.19 -22.50 -27.97
N ASP A 661 25.43 -22.84 -27.67
CA ASP A 661 26.60 -22.15 -28.24
C ASP A 661 26.94 -22.71 -29.62
N LYS A 662 26.54 -21.99 -30.67
CA LYS A 662 26.80 -22.38 -32.06
C LYS A 662 28.29 -22.38 -32.47
N THR A 663 29.17 -21.83 -31.63
CA THR A 663 30.61 -21.78 -31.91
C THR A 663 31.34 -23.08 -31.50
N VAL A 664 30.66 -23.93 -30.72
CA VAL A 664 31.23 -25.16 -30.18
C VAL A 664 30.62 -26.36 -30.91
N ILE A 665 31.45 -27.18 -31.53
CA ILE A 665 31.01 -28.46 -32.10
C ILE A 665 30.89 -29.48 -30.97
N LEU A 666 29.66 -29.83 -30.63
CA LEU A 666 29.35 -30.76 -29.55
C LEU A 666 29.06 -32.17 -30.07
N PRO A 667 29.36 -33.23 -29.30
CA PRO A 667 28.89 -34.58 -29.60
C PRO A 667 27.35 -34.61 -29.77
N PRO A 668 26.82 -35.52 -30.65
CA PRO A 668 25.38 -35.54 -30.98
C PRO A 668 24.48 -35.65 -29.75
N GLU A 669 24.90 -36.39 -28.72
CA GLU A 669 24.14 -36.55 -27.46
C GLU A 669 24.02 -35.24 -26.71
N ILE A 670 25.08 -34.44 -26.66
CA ILE A 670 25.13 -33.13 -26.00
C ILE A 670 24.31 -32.12 -26.79
N ALA A 671 24.43 -32.11 -28.10
CA ALA A 671 23.66 -31.26 -29.00
C ALA A 671 22.15 -31.48 -28.84
N GLN A 672 21.69 -32.72 -28.58
CA GLN A 672 20.28 -33.00 -28.32
C GLN A 672 19.79 -32.38 -27.00
N PHE A 673 20.62 -32.39 -25.93
CA PHE A 673 20.24 -31.72 -24.67
C PHE A 673 20.12 -30.20 -24.84
N GLU A 674 21.03 -29.59 -25.58
CA GLU A 674 20.94 -28.15 -25.87
C GLU A 674 19.71 -27.79 -26.69
N LYS A 675 19.33 -28.62 -27.67
CA LYS A 675 18.06 -28.46 -28.41
C LYS A 675 16.85 -28.56 -27.49
N ASP A 676 16.86 -29.47 -26.53
CA ASP A 676 15.76 -29.60 -25.56
C ASP A 676 15.68 -28.37 -24.63
N ILE A 677 16.81 -27.77 -24.28
CA ILE A 677 16.85 -26.48 -23.55
C ILE A 677 16.25 -25.39 -24.42
N LEU A 678 16.76 -25.24 -25.64
CA LEU A 678 16.31 -24.21 -26.58
C LEU A 678 14.80 -24.30 -26.81
N LYS A 679 14.25 -25.48 -27.07
CA LYS A 679 12.83 -25.68 -27.30
C LYS A 679 11.96 -25.14 -26.17
N LYS A 680 12.38 -25.33 -24.90
CA LYS A 680 11.66 -24.80 -23.73
C LYS A 680 11.74 -23.28 -23.65
N GLU A 681 12.92 -22.71 -23.90
CA GLU A 681 13.10 -21.26 -23.92
C GLU A 681 12.29 -20.62 -25.05
N LEU A 682 12.22 -21.26 -26.23
CA LEU A 682 11.44 -20.76 -27.38
C LEU A 682 9.94 -20.70 -27.10
N VAL A 683 9.38 -21.66 -26.36
CA VAL A 683 7.98 -21.59 -25.91
C VAL A 683 7.76 -20.34 -25.06
N ARG A 684 8.67 -20.04 -24.11
CA ARG A 684 8.59 -18.83 -23.29
C ARG A 684 8.69 -17.56 -24.14
N VAL A 685 9.64 -17.50 -25.07
CA VAL A 685 9.79 -16.34 -25.96
C VAL A 685 8.53 -16.10 -26.79
N SER A 686 7.91 -17.16 -27.33
CA SER A 686 6.68 -17.08 -28.10
C SER A 686 5.54 -16.45 -27.26
N GLU A 687 5.36 -16.93 -26.04
CA GLU A 687 4.33 -16.38 -25.13
C GLU A 687 4.61 -14.92 -24.76
N MET A 688 5.85 -14.60 -24.43
CA MET A 688 6.26 -13.25 -24.00
C MET A 688 6.23 -12.22 -25.12
N SER A 689 6.57 -12.62 -26.34
CA SER A 689 6.59 -11.72 -27.50
C SER A 689 5.24 -11.56 -28.18
N LYS A 690 4.27 -12.43 -27.92
CA LYS A 690 2.95 -12.45 -28.59
C LYS A 690 2.28 -11.08 -28.67
N ASN A 691 2.30 -10.32 -27.59
CA ASN A 691 1.71 -8.99 -27.49
C ASN A 691 2.74 -7.85 -27.53
N ALA A 692 4.01 -8.12 -27.82
CA ALA A 692 5.04 -7.12 -27.91
C ALA A 692 4.97 -6.35 -29.23
N ILE A 693 5.28 -5.04 -29.21
CA ILE A 693 5.34 -4.18 -30.40
C ILE A 693 6.29 -4.78 -31.46
N ASN A 694 7.39 -5.36 -31.03
CA ASN A 694 8.44 -5.90 -31.87
C ASN A 694 8.36 -7.42 -32.09
N ASN A 695 7.18 -8.02 -31.92
CA ASN A 695 6.98 -9.47 -32.03
C ASN A 695 7.57 -10.06 -33.32
N ALA A 696 7.29 -9.47 -34.49
CA ALA A 696 7.79 -9.96 -35.77
C ALA A 696 9.34 -10.01 -35.82
N SER A 697 10.02 -9.01 -35.25
CA SER A 697 11.49 -8.97 -35.15
C SER A 697 12.01 -10.05 -34.21
N VAL A 698 11.33 -10.28 -33.09
CA VAL A 698 11.72 -11.33 -32.13
C VAL A 698 11.56 -12.72 -32.76
N LEU A 699 10.45 -12.99 -33.43
CA LEU A 699 10.22 -14.27 -34.12
C LEU A 699 11.27 -14.53 -35.19
N LYS A 700 11.66 -13.49 -35.97
CA LYS A 700 12.76 -13.59 -36.94
C LYS A 700 14.10 -13.91 -36.29
N MET A 701 14.38 -13.28 -35.13
CA MET A 701 15.61 -13.55 -34.37
C MET A 701 15.63 -14.99 -33.84
N VAL A 702 14.50 -15.48 -33.34
CA VAL A 702 14.33 -16.84 -32.83
C VAL A 702 14.50 -17.86 -33.95
N SER A 703 13.87 -17.65 -35.12
CA SER A 703 14.01 -18.56 -36.26
C SER A 703 15.44 -18.67 -36.78
N SER A 704 16.32 -17.75 -36.46
CA SER A 704 17.76 -17.85 -36.77
C SER A 704 18.55 -18.72 -35.78
N LEU A 705 17.92 -19.14 -34.67
CA LEU A 705 18.53 -20.03 -33.67
C LEU A 705 18.30 -21.52 -33.99
N ASP A 706 17.22 -21.85 -34.70
CA ASP A 706 16.95 -23.19 -35.23
C ASP A 706 17.93 -23.47 -36.40
#